data_0dc78ee5554cebc73edb3c3430984026
#
_entry.id   0dc78ee5554cebc73edb3c3430984026
#
_cell.length_a   1.000
_cell.length_b   1.000
_cell.length_c   1.000
_cell.angle_alpha   90.00
_cell.angle_beta   90.00
_cell.angle_gamma   90.00
#
_symmetry.space_group_name_H-M   'P 1'
#
loop_
_entity.id
_entity.type
_entity.pdbx_description
1 polymer ?
#
loop_
_entity_poly.entity_id
_entity_poly.type
_entity_poly.pdbx_seq_one_letter_code
_entity_poly.pdbx_strand_id
1 'polypeptide(L)'
;MKRSFLKITATLLIASMAMSIAACSSNGGGSHSLSNNNKTGGSRSESRSGDKISSDDPWFDSNLLKVDIPVDGSRPLEYTYPRLAGVDDKYIVVLTSGYYKMPTGNDVDWNNFNYNDYAINVLSVLDRNSKDIVNSIDLTKDLPKNGYIDSASYTDGKITTRCTTYDDATYSMSTTETDIDPISGNVLDKRDLGNDEEDNSSIERTFKVGEYKIDTSVNWDNNDNAYYVLYITDPNGDRDKVKLKETGVNIYDIPLILSVGNDKAIIPARTENDTKYYELDLKNGSVDPANEKEYNWLDFDSIYNSFTAPDGTIYFTTSIGISKIDLKNKRTEEIFNYSWCGVNRSIISYLELVECSDDGFVLAGENYAYNPYQNSSVSDFIIVEFNKASKNPHAGKKILEMYSAYGSVNEEIGDAIIQFNENSKDYFIEVTDRYSNDSNYDYSNINSEDDWENLSNKINAEMSNALAMDIMNGEGPDILLNTSDLGQLNNTNYLVDLSPYIGNLDSGKYFTNVLEEAKVDGNLYQFPVCYTIEGIHTDAKYAGASGVGFTTKEYEKFLNETLNGTDVIPAGQAIYFTKLFNNMSEKFIVDGKADFSSAEFEQLAEYVKDNVQLNSKSWDEMYNYDDVVTDVSYAVGTTVFKGDYSYSEDKAVFCTTYGISNYFSNMVQYQGTNTILGIPSTDGRGPRIAPYFSIAVSSQAENVDACGEFVKLLLSDDVQKSLALSDNFVLSREAFREAGKVAVEYYNGEGGDYMVAYDPKTGMPVDNSRLTFSEKNIDDMEKIIDSCSGMNSSDASINLILIEEMQPYFLGQKDLKNVATVAQDRVQKVLDERG
;
A
#
# COMPACT_ATOMS: atom_id res chain seq x y z
N MET A 1 28.21 -7.85 -0.76
CA MET A 1 27.72 -6.45 -0.91
C MET A 1 26.79 -6.29 -2.11
N LYS A 2 27.18 -6.58 -3.38
CA LYS A 2 26.26 -6.47 -4.55
C LYS A 2 24.96 -7.29 -4.46
N ARG A 3 24.95 -8.42 -3.77
CA ARG A 3 23.74 -9.28 -3.62
C ARG A 3 22.73 -8.77 -2.59
N SER A 4 23.19 -8.12 -1.53
CA SER A 4 22.30 -7.61 -0.46
C SER A 4 21.52 -6.38 -0.90
N PHE A 5 22.14 -5.46 -1.63
CA PHE A 5 21.47 -4.23 -2.08
C PHE A 5 20.30 -4.50 -3.04
N LEU A 6 20.47 -5.51 -3.91
CA LEU A 6 19.44 -5.91 -4.89
C LEU A 6 18.26 -6.65 -4.24
N LYS A 7 18.50 -7.44 -3.19
CA LYS A 7 17.40 -8.06 -2.42
C LYS A 7 16.55 -7.04 -1.67
N ILE A 8 17.16 -5.98 -1.15
CA ILE A 8 16.43 -4.88 -0.47
C ILE A 8 15.47 -4.18 -1.43
N THR A 9 15.88 -3.95 -2.69
CA THR A 9 15.01 -3.30 -3.69
C THR A 9 13.83 -4.20 -4.08
N ALA A 10 14.06 -5.49 -4.23
CA ALA A 10 12.99 -6.46 -4.51
C ALA A 10 12.03 -6.61 -3.32
N THR A 11 12.54 -6.66 -2.10
CA THR A 11 11.72 -6.76 -0.88
C THR A 11 10.93 -5.46 -0.62
N LEU A 12 11.49 -4.30 -0.94
CA LEU A 12 10.79 -3.01 -0.84
C LEU A 12 9.72 -2.83 -1.95
N LEU A 13 9.94 -3.36 -3.16
CA LEU A 13 8.90 -3.39 -4.19
C LEU A 13 7.77 -4.37 -3.84
N ILE A 14 8.10 -5.53 -3.27
CA ILE A 14 7.11 -6.48 -2.75
C ILE A 14 6.36 -5.89 -1.55
N ALA A 15 7.05 -5.18 -0.66
CA ALA A 15 6.41 -4.50 0.47
C ALA A 15 5.48 -3.35 0.02
N SER A 16 5.82 -2.61 -1.05
CA SER A 16 4.93 -1.56 -1.57
C SER A 16 3.71 -2.12 -2.32
N MET A 17 3.80 -3.32 -2.91
CA MET A 17 2.64 -4.03 -3.44
C MET A 17 1.87 -4.80 -2.35
N ALA A 18 2.54 -5.23 -1.27
CA ALA A 18 1.90 -5.92 -0.14
C ALA A 18 1.17 -5.00 0.84
N MET A 19 1.34 -3.68 0.78
CA MET A 19 0.57 -2.74 1.61
C MET A 19 -0.90 -2.62 1.22
N SER A 20 -1.35 -3.30 0.17
CA SER A 20 -2.76 -3.31 -0.19
C SER A 20 -3.52 -4.56 0.23
N ILE A 21 -2.85 -5.64 0.66
CA ILE A 21 -3.55 -6.86 1.10
C ILE A 21 -2.64 -7.63 2.06
N ALA A 22 -2.93 -7.65 3.30
CA ALA A 22 -2.40 -8.61 4.26
C ALA A 22 -3.49 -9.00 5.24
N ALA A 23 -3.73 -10.20 5.45
CA ALA A 23 -3.34 -11.18 6.43
C ALA A 23 -4.16 -12.43 6.45
N CYS A 24 -3.64 -13.55 6.88
CA CYS A 24 -4.04 -14.44 7.97
C CYS A 24 -3.68 -15.92 7.87
N SER A 25 -3.29 -16.64 8.89
CA SER A 25 -3.23 -18.11 8.94
C SER A 25 -3.51 -18.67 10.34
N SER A 26 -3.55 -19.91 10.69
CA SER A 26 -2.94 -21.18 10.35
C SER A 26 -3.65 -22.39 10.96
N ASN A 27 -3.36 -23.52 10.38
CA ASN A 27 -3.35 -24.94 10.86
C ASN A 27 -4.34 -25.48 11.90
N GLY A 28 -5.09 -26.48 11.46
CA GLY A 28 -5.67 -27.56 12.23
C GLY A 28 -7.19 -27.61 12.22
N GLY A 29 -7.72 -28.58 11.48
CA GLY A 29 -9.15 -28.82 11.29
C GLY A 29 -10.01 -28.63 12.54
N GLY A 30 -10.83 -27.64 12.50
CA GLY A 30 -11.86 -27.33 13.46
C GLY A 30 -12.45 -25.99 13.09
N SER A 31 -13.76 -25.93 12.91
CA SER A 31 -14.50 -24.70 12.72
C SER A 31 -14.29 -23.78 13.93
N HIS A 32 -13.32 -22.90 13.85
CA HIS A 32 -13.18 -21.82 14.82
C HIS A 32 -13.77 -20.56 14.21
N SER A 33 -14.90 -20.14 14.75
CA SER A 33 -15.44 -18.82 14.50
C SER A 33 -14.39 -17.77 14.92
N LEU A 34 -14.09 -16.79 14.07
CA LEU A 34 -13.26 -15.62 14.42
C LEU A 34 -13.77 -14.88 15.67
N SER A 35 -15.00 -15.18 16.10
CA SER A 35 -15.62 -14.60 17.30
C SER A 35 -15.04 -15.10 18.63
N ASN A 36 -14.07 -16.03 18.68
CA ASN A 36 -13.60 -16.64 19.92
C ASN A 36 -12.07 -16.77 20.07
N ASN A 37 -11.29 -15.88 19.51
CA ASN A 37 -9.92 -15.74 19.95
C ASN A 37 -9.82 -14.56 20.91
N ASN A 38 -9.97 -14.86 22.21
CA ASN A 38 -9.50 -14.04 23.31
C ASN A 38 -7.97 -13.89 23.25
N LYS A 39 -7.44 -13.22 22.26
CA LYS A 39 -6.25 -12.41 22.43
C LYS A 39 -6.76 -11.06 22.91
N THR A 40 -6.89 -10.92 24.18
CA THR A 40 -7.23 -9.70 24.89
C THR A 40 -6.05 -8.72 24.78
N GLY A 41 -5.98 -7.99 23.71
CA GLY A 41 -4.97 -6.98 23.53
C GLY A 41 -5.55 -5.65 23.11
N GLY A 42 -6.36 -5.61 22.09
CA GLY A 42 -7.28 -4.51 21.85
C GLY A 42 -8.69 -5.02 22.11
N SER A 43 -9.48 -4.36 22.94
CA SER A 43 -10.91 -4.57 22.89
C SER A 43 -11.31 -4.25 21.43
N ARG A 44 -11.83 -5.24 20.68
CA ARG A 44 -12.63 -4.90 19.49
C ARG A 44 -13.56 -3.80 19.95
N SER A 45 -13.44 -2.64 19.36
CA SER A 45 -14.40 -1.59 19.65
C SER A 45 -15.78 -2.17 19.32
N GLU A 46 -16.69 -2.13 20.28
CA GLU A 46 -18.08 -2.49 20.00
C GLU A 46 -18.56 -1.62 18.83
N SER A 47 -19.48 -2.15 18.01
CA SER A 47 -20.05 -1.36 16.92
C SER A 47 -20.70 -0.10 17.49
N ARG A 48 -20.38 1.03 16.88
CA ARG A 48 -20.98 2.33 17.21
C ARG A 48 -22.09 2.73 16.24
N SER A 49 -22.42 1.87 15.29
CA SER A 49 -23.53 2.12 14.34
C SER A 49 -24.82 2.49 15.09
N GLY A 50 -25.41 3.60 14.69
CA GLY A 50 -26.64 4.14 15.31
C GLY A 50 -26.44 4.86 16.63
N ASP A 51 -25.27 4.82 17.24
CA ASP A 51 -24.96 5.58 18.44
C ASP A 51 -25.10 7.09 18.19
N LYS A 52 -25.63 7.78 19.17
CA LYS A 52 -25.82 9.22 19.10
C LYS A 52 -24.64 9.94 19.72
N ILE A 53 -23.91 10.72 18.92
CA ILE A 53 -22.80 11.53 19.41
C ILE A 53 -23.28 12.45 20.53
N SER A 54 -22.63 12.33 21.69
CA SER A 54 -22.85 13.23 22.84
C SER A 54 -22.06 14.53 22.67
N SER A 55 -22.47 15.57 23.35
CA SER A 55 -21.66 16.81 23.43
C SER A 55 -20.36 16.62 24.17
N ASP A 56 -20.23 15.55 24.95
CA ASP A 56 -19.07 15.25 25.79
C ASP A 56 -18.17 14.19 25.14
N ASP A 57 -18.59 13.62 23.97
CA ASP A 57 -17.73 12.72 23.19
C ASP A 57 -16.50 13.48 22.66
N PRO A 58 -15.33 12.83 22.57
CA PRO A 58 -14.11 13.48 22.15
C PRO A 58 -14.23 14.15 20.77
N TRP A 59 -13.67 15.32 20.65
CA TRP A 59 -13.42 16.04 19.41
C TRP A 59 -12.16 16.88 19.58
N PHE A 60 -11.39 17.00 18.51
CA PHE A 60 -10.15 17.76 18.55
C PHE A 60 -10.16 18.83 17.45
N ASP A 61 -10.06 20.07 17.89
CA ASP A 61 -9.81 21.20 16.99
C ASP A 61 -8.38 21.09 16.47
N SER A 62 -8.19 21.26 15.17
CA SER A 62 -6.91 21.06 14.50
C SER A 62 -6.38 22.34 13.88
N ASN A 63 -5.06 22.46 13.86
CA ASN A 63 -4.33 23.51 13.15
C ASN A 63 -3.24 22.87 12.31
N LEU A 64 -3.41 22.83 10.98
CA LEU A 64 -2.45 22.28 10.04
C LEU A 64 -1.56 23.39 9.50
N LEU A 65 -0.27 23.23 9.65
CA LEU A 65 0.78 24.14 9.18
C LEU A 65 1.68 23.42 8.17
N LYS A 66 1.79 24.00 6.99
CA LYS A 66 2.80 23.62 6.01
C LYS A 66 4.07 24.41 6.28
N VAL A 67 5.20 23.74 6.41
CA VAL A 67 6.50 24.35 6.63
C VAL A 67 7.15 24.66 5.28
N ASP A 68 7.45 25.92 5.05
CA ASP A 68 8.19 26.34 3.85
C ASP A 68 9.65 25.86 3.94
N ILE A 69 10.03 24.95 3.05
CA ILE A 69 11.39 24.42 2.98
C ILE A 69 12.30 25.48 2.34
N PRO A 70 13.42 25.87 3.00
CA PRO A 70 14.32 26.91 2.49
C PRO A 70 15.24 26.37 1.39
N VAL A 71 14.73 26.25 0.18
CA VAL A 71 15.45 25.86 -1.04
C VAL A 71 15.60 27.05 -1.99
N ASP A 72 16.56 26.98 -2.93
CA ASP A 72 16.73 28.00 -3.95
C ASP A 72 15.59 27.93 -4.99
N GLY A 73 14.56 28.76 -4.81
CA GLY A 73 13.40 28.81 -5.70
C GLY A 73 13.69 29.28 -7.14
N SER A 74 14.94 29.65 -7.47
CA SER A 74 15.34 29.94 -8.86
C SER A 74 15.74 28.68 -9.62
N ARG A 75 15.94 27.56 -8.94
CA ARG A 75 16.32 26.27 -9.52
C ARG A 75 15.13 25.30 -9.47
N PRO A 76 14.79 24.63 -10.58
CA PRO A 76 13.74 23.62 -10.55
C PRO A 76 14.17 22.44 -9.66
N LEU A 77 13.24 21.97 -8.86
CA LEU A 77 13.43 20.81 -8.00
C LEU A 77 13.23 19.51 -8.81
N GLU A 78 14.05 18.52 -8.54
CA GLU A 78 13.82 17.13 -8.96
C GLU A 78 12.97 16.41 -7.92
N TYR A 79 13.48 16.37 -6.69
CA TYR A 79 12.73 15.90 -5.53
C TYR A 79 13.22 16.52 -4.23
N THR A 80 12.33 16.55 -3.24
CA THR A 80 12.69 16.90 -1.85
C THR A 80 12.03 15.91 -0.89
N TYR A 81 12.75 15.58 0.16
CA TYR A 81 12.35 14.61 1.15
C TYR A 81 12.59 15.16 2.56
N PRO A 82 11.64 15.89 3.13
CA PRO A 82 11.76 16.44 4.47
C PRO A 82 11.46 15.37 5.52
N ARG A 83 12.34 15.20 6.50
CA ARG A 83 12.20 14.25 7.61
C ARG A 83 12.35 14.96 8.94
N LEU A 84 11.59 14.52 9.94
CA LEU A 84 11.73 14.98 11.30
C LEU A 84 13.09 14.50 11.86
N ALA A 85 13.95 15.41 12.28
CA ALA A 85 15.19 15.07 12.97
C ALA A 85 15.00 14.96 14.49
N GLY A 86 13.99 15.61 15.03
CA GLY A 86 13.61 15.53 16.43
C GLY A 86 12.96 16.78 16.97
N VAL A 87 12.46 16.69 18.19
CA VAL A 87 11.73 17.76 18.89
C VAL A 87 12.15 17.80 20.35
N ASP A 88 12.30 19.01 20.90
CA ASP A 88 12.38 19.22 22.34
C ASP A 88 11.37 20.30 22.78
N ASP A 89 11.52 20.83 23.99
CA ASP A 89 10.65 21.88 24.54
C ASP A 89 10.80 23.25 23.84
N LYS A 90 11.81 23.43 22.99
CA LYS A 90 12.13 24.69 22.32
C LYS A 90 12.03 24.66 20.82
N TYR A 91 12.49 23.57 20.20
CA TYR A 91 12.68 23.49 18.76
C TYR A 91 12.12 22.21 18.17
N ILE A 92 11.68 22.34 16.91
CA ILE A 92 11.44 21.25 15.98
C ILE A 92 12.53 21.33 14.93
N VAL A 93 13.24 20.22 14.65
CA VAL A 93 14.32 20.19 13.66
C VAL A 93 13.93 19.25 12.52
N VAL A 94 14.04 19.76 11.30
CA VAL A 94 13.69 19.04 10.08
C VAL A 94 14.92 18.97 9.18
N LEU A 95 15.29 17.78 8.75
CA LEU A 95 16.27 17.57 7.68
C LEU A 95 15.52 17.46 6.35
N THR A 96 15.81 18.34 5.41
CA THR A 96 15.34 18.20 4.02
C THR A 96 16.49 17.75 3.15
N SER A 97 16.38 16.57 2.59
CA SER A 97 17.27 16.02 1.57
C SER A 97 16.60 16.08 0.19
N GLY A 98 17.37 16.12 -0.89
CA GLY A 98 16.82 16.13 -2.24
C GLY A 98 17.82 16.55 -3.28
N TYR A 99 17.31 16.81 -4.48
CA TYR A 99 18.10 17.30 -5.59
C TYR A 99 17.35 18.37 -6.39
N TYR A 100 18.10 19.33 -6.90
CA TYR A 100 17.66 20.17 -8.01
C TYR A 100 17.77 19.40 -9.31
N LYS A 101 16.93 19.75 -10.29
CA LYS A 101 16.93 19.13 -11.61
C LYS A 101 18.32 19.17 -12.23
N MET A 102 18.85 18.01 -12.56
CA MET A 102 20.17 17.85 -13.15
C MET A 102 20.11 18.12 -14.66
N PRO A 103 21.22 18.57 -15.27
CA PRO A 103 21.27 18.71 -16.71
C PRO A 103 21.17 17.34 -17.37
N THR A 104 20.40 17.26 -18.45
CA THR A 104 20.26 16.06 -19.26
C THR A 104 20.94 16.26 -20.62
N GLY A 105 21.52 15.20 -21.19
CA GLY A 105 22.07 15.20 -22.55
C GLY A 105 23.50 14.66 -22.68
N ASN A 106 23.90 14.39 -23.92
CA ASN A 106 25.21 13.80 -24.26
C ASN A 106 26.39 14.77 -24.08
N ASP A 107 26.14 16.04 -23.82
CA ASP A 107 27.17 17.09 -23.65
C ASP A 107 27.65 17.18 -22.18
N VAL A 108 27.05 16.43 -21.25
CA VAL A 108 27.43 16.41 -19.84
C VAL A 108 28.62 15.46 -19.65
N ASP A 109 29.71 15.97 -19.10
CA ASP A 109 30.87 15.13 -18.73
C ASP A 109 30.57 14.42 -17.38
N TRP A 110 29.89 13.31 -17.45
CA TRP A 110 29.51 12.52 -16.28
C TRP A 110 30.72 12.00 -15.48
N ASN A 111 31.90 11.84 -16.07
CA ASN A 111 33.10 11.39 -15.35
C ASN A 111 33.66 12.45 -14.41
N ASN A 112 33.37 13.73 -14.67
CA ASN A 112 33.77 14.85 -13.83
C ASN A 112 32.60 15.59 -13.20
N PHE A 113 31.39 15.04 -13.33
CA PHE A 113 30.18 15.64 -12.78
C PHE A 113 30.20 15.62 -11.25
N ASN A 114 29.85 16.76 -10.64
CA ASN A 114 29.74 16.85 -9.19
C ASN A 114 28.27 16.87 -8.78
N TYR A 115 27.76 15.75 -8.33
CA TYR A 115 26.37 15.60 -7.89
C TYR A 115 26.04 16.55 -6.73
N ASN A 116 27.00 16.88 -5.89
CA ASN A 116 26.78 17.77 -4.74
C ASN A 116 26.39 19.20 -5.17
N ASP A 117 26.70 19.63 -6.40
CA ASP A 117 26.27 20.94 -6.92
C ASP A 117 24.75 21.02 -7.11
N TYR A 118 24.08 19.87 -7.14
CA TYR A 118 22.62 19.73 -7.29
C TYR A 118 21.95 19.19 -6.04
N ALA A 119 22.70 18.69 -5.06
CA ALA A 119 22.15 18.14 -3.83
C ALA A 119 21.51 19.22 -2.96
N ILE A 120 20.51 18.84 -2.20
CA ILE A 120 19.84 19.61 -1.15
C ILE A 120 20.01 18.83 0.14
N ASN A 121 20.65 19.45 1.15
CA ASN A 121 20.72 18.93 2.51
C ASN A 121 20.63 20.10 3.46
N VAL A 122 19.45 20.43 3.92
CA VAL A 122 19.18 21.60 4.74
C VAL A 122 18.51 21.19 6.03
N LEU A 123 19.08 21.62 7.14
CA LEU A 123 18.43 21.54 8.45
C LEU A 123 17.63 22.82 8.68
N SER A 124 16.33 22.68 8.88
CA SER A 124 15.44 23.75 9.31
C SER A 124 15.18 23.62 10.81
N VAL A 125 15.49 24.64 11.57
CA VAL A 125 15.21 24.72 13.01
C VAL A 125 14.01 25.66 13.20
N LEU A 126 12.91 25.13 13.71
CA LEU A 126 11.69 25.89 13.97
C LEU A 126 11.54 26.13 15.47
N ASP A 127 11.08 27.33 15.85
CA ASP A 127 10.62 27.58 17.22
C ASP A 127 9.36 26.74 17.48
N ARG A 128 9.34 25.97 18.55
CA ARG A 128 8.25 25.05 18.83
C ARG A 128 6.90 25.73 19.05
N ASN A 129 6.87 26.94 19.59
CA ASN A 129 5.62 27.64 19.89
C ASN A 129 5.08 28.40 18.68
N SER A 130 5.94 29.18 18.02
CA SER A 130 5.52 29.99 16.87
C SER A 130 5.51 29.20 15.56
N LYS A 131 6.24 28.09 15.47
CA LYS A 131 6.51 27.28 14.26
C LYS A 131 7.30 28.04 13.17
N ASP A 132 7.80 29.24 13.49
CA ASP A 132 8.65 29.99 12.58
C ASP A 132 10.04 29.35 12.46
N ILE A 133 10.61 29.36 11.27
CA ILE A 133 12.01 28.95 11.07
C ILE A 133 12.92 29.99 11.70
N VAL A 134 13.63 29.63 12.75
CA VAL A 134 14.59 30.50 13.46
C VAL A 134 16.02 30.35 12.95
N ASN A 135 16.34 29.23 12.30
CA ASN A 135 17.60 29.00 11.64
C ASN A 135 17.49 27.99 10.51
N SER A 136 18.35 28.14 9.50
CA SER A 136 18.53 27.19 8.40
C SER A 136 20.00 26.91 8.19
N ILE A 137 20.40 25.64 8.21
CA ILE A 137 21.79 25.22 8.10
C ILE A 137 21.92 24.36 6.82
N ASP A 138 22.63 24.92 5.84
CA ASP A 138 22.91 24.23 4.59
C ASP A 138 24.15 23.33 4.76
N LEU A 139 23.92 22.03 4.83
CA LEU A 139 24.97 21.02 4.99
C LEU A 139 25.67 20.67 3.67
N THR A 140 25.07 21.02 2.52
CA THR A 140 25.57 20.66 1.21
C THR A 140 26.94 21.26 0.91
N LYS A 141 27.19 22.47 1.41
CA LYS A 141 28.43 23.23 1.16
C LYS A 141 29.71 22.58 1.73
N ASP A 142 29.53 21.81 2.78
CA ASP A 142 30.64 21.17 3.51
C ASP A 142 30.76 19.68 3.22
N LEU A 143 29.95 19.15 2.27
CA LEU A 143 30.00 17.76 1.86
C LEU A 143 31.29 17.44 1.11
N PRO A 144 32.03 16.41 1.50
CA PRO A 144 33.14 15.90 0.70
C PRO A 144 32.65 15.37 -0.65
N LYS A 145 33.55 15.29 -1.62
CA LYS A 145 33.20 14.65 -2.91
C LYS A 145 32.71 13.22 -2.67
N ASN A 146 31.62 12.81 -3.29
CA ASN A 146 30.96 11.54 -3.07
C ASN A 146 30.44 11.34 -1.62
N GLY A 147 30.25 12.43 -0.88
CA GLY A 147 29.65 12.41 0.45
C GLY A 147 28.15 12.70 0.38
N TYR A 148 27.40 12.08 1.27
CA TYR A 148 25.97 12.31 1.42
C TYR A 148 25.58 12.28 2.90
N ILE A 149 24.49 12.95 3.25
CA ILE A 149 23.94 12.95 4.60
C ILE A 149 23.00 11.75 4.74
N ASP A 150 23.38 10.80 5.59
CA ASP A 150 22.56 9.61 5.87
C ASP A 150 21.37 9.96 6.78
N SER A 151 21.68 10.70 7.85
CA SER A 151 20.68 11.03 8.87
C SER A 151 21.03 12.29 9.63
N ALA A 152 20.03 12.87 10.28
CA ALA A 152 20.17 13.85 11.33
C ALA A 152 19.27 13.46 12.49
N SER A 153 19.74 13.71 13.71
CA SER A 153 18.94 13.58 14.93
C SER A 153 19.09 14.83 15.80
N TYR A 154 18.00 15.28 16.41
CA TYR A 154 18.01 16.38 17.35
C TYR A 154 17.65 15.87 18.75
N THR A 155 18.63 15.90 19.64
CA THR A 155 18.50 15.43 21.02
C THR A 155 19.40 16.24 21.95
N ASP A 156 18.98 16.45 23.20
CA ASP A 156 19.75 17.16 24.23
C ASP A 156 20.23 18.56 23.79
N GLY A 157 19.43 19.24 22.98
CA GLY A 157 19.68 20.60 22.50
C GLY A 157 20.76 20.71 21.42
N LYS A 158 21.20 19.62 20.82
CA LYS A 158 22.16 19.59 19.71
C LYS A 158 21.63 18.73 18.55
N ILE A 159 22.07 19.08 17.35
CA ILE A 159 21.81 18.29 16.15
C ILE A 159 23.03 17.43 15.88
N THR A 160 22.86 16.13 15.74
CA THR A 160 23.92 15.20 15.31
C THR A 160 23.61 14.77 13.87
N THR A 161 24.52 15.05 12.94
CA THR A 161 24.41 14.61 11.55
C THR A 161 25.42 13.50 11.26
N ARG A 162 25.04 12.55 10.43
CA ARG A 162 25.91 11.51 9.86
C ARG A 162 26.14 11.78 8.40
N CYS A 163 27.42 11.88 8.02
CA CYS A 163 27.84 12.03 6.63
C CYS A 163 28.68 10.81 6.23
N THR A 164 28.23 10.07 5.24
CA THR A 164 29.00 8.95 4.67
C THR A 164 29.68 9.39 3.38
N THR A 165 30.93 9.02 3.23
CA THR A 165 31.75 9.28 2.04
C THR A 165 32.14 7.96 1.41
N TYR A 166 31.97 7.87 0.10
CA TYR A 166 32.38 6.70 -0.70
C TYR A 166 33.68 6.97 -1.45
N ASP A 167 34.66 6.08 -1.28
CA ASP A 167 35.95 6.14 -2.00
C ASP A 167 35.89 5.23 -3.22
N ASP A 168 35.86 5.80 -4.42
CA ASP A 168 35.77 5.08 -5.70
C ASP A 168 36.99 4.18 -5.97
N ALA A 169 38.15 4.48 -5.37
CA ALA A 169 39.39 3.74 -5.63
C ALA A 169 39.52 2.49 -4.75
N THR A 170 39.02 2.55 -3.52
CA THR A 170 39.12 1.48 -2.53
C THR A 170 37.80 0.75 -2.31
N TYR A 171 36.70 1.27 -2.87
CA TYR A 171 35.33 0.79 -2.65
C TYR A 171 34.95 0.75 -1.15
N SER A 172 35.53 1.64 -0.35
CA SER A 172 35.26 1.73 1.10
C SER A 172 34.37 2.92 1.43
N MET A 173 33.56 2.74 2.45
CA MET A 173 32.76 3.81 3.05
C MET A 173 33.40 4.27 4.35
N SER A 174 33.32 5.56 4.64
CA SER A 174 33.68 6.13 5.94
C SER A 174 32.60 7.08 6.40
N THR A 175 32.18 6.97 7.65
CA THR A 175 31.13 7.81 8.25
C THR A 175 31.72 8.76 9.28
N THR A 176 31.29 10.00 9.20
CA THR A 176 31.64 11.06 10.18
C THR A 176 30.37 11.54 10.86
N GLU A 177 30.36 11.57 12.18
CA GLU A 177 29.34 12.27 12.97
C GLU A 177 29.78 13.69 13.26
N THR A 178 28.84 14.63 13.14
CA THR A 178 29.07 16.04 13.45
C THR A 178 27.94 16.55 14.35
N ASP A 179 28.30 17.02 15.55
CA ASP A 179 27.37 17.69 16.46
C ASP A 179 27.35 19.19 16.14
N ILE A 180 26.14 19.74 15.98
CA ILE A 180 25.90 21.11 15.52
C ILE A 180 24.98 21.82 16.52
N ASP A 181 25.31 23.04 16.87
CA ASP A 181 24.43 23.94 17.64
C ASP A 181 23.25 24.39 16.75
N PRO A 182 21.98 24.16 17.15
CA PRO A 182 20.83 24.41 16.28
C PRO A 182 20.65 25.89 15.93
N ILE A 183 21.10 26.80 16.80
CA ILE A 183 20.85 28.24 16.62
C ILE A 183 21.99 28.93 15.89
N SER A 184 23.24 28.66 16.27
CA SER A 184 24.38 29.26 15.60
C SER A 184 24.85 28.55 14.34
N GLY A 185 24.44 27.27 14.16
CA GLY A 185 24.95 26.40 13.11
C GLY A 185 26.42 25.99 13.29
N ASN A 186 27.04 26.33 14.42
CA ASN A 186 28.44 26.02 14.67
C ASN A 186 28.63 24.53 14.98
N VAL A 187 29.70 23.96 14.44
CA VAL A 187 30.13 22.61 14.81
C VAL A 187 30.62 22.63 16.26
N LEU A 188 30.01 21.78 17.09
CA LEU A 188 30.36 21.58 18.50
C LEU A 188 31.41 20.48 18.67
N ASP A 189 31.24 19.38 17.93
CA ASP A 189 32.15 18.23 17.93
C ASP A 189 32.09 17.54 16.57
N LYS A 190 33.15 16.83 16.21
CA LYS A 190 33.25 16.03 14.99
C LYS A 190 34.01 14.75 15.26
N ARG A 191 33.40 13.61 14.92
CA ARG A 191 33.92 12.27 15.19
C ARG A 191 33.99 11.48 13.91
N ASP A 192 35.11 10.83 13.67
CA ASP A 192 35.26 9.84 12.61
C ASP A 192 34.93 8.46 13.20
N LEU A 193 33.91 7.81 12.66
CA LEU A 193 33.48 6.48 13.10
C LEU A 193 34.32 5.36 12.46
N GLY A 194 35.23 5.73 11.56
CA GLY A 194 36.09 4.78 10.86
C GLY A 194 35.35 3.91 9.83
N ASN A 195 35.83 2.70 9.62
CA ASN A 195 35.28 1.75 8.63
C ASN A 195 34.62 0.55 9.32
N ASP A 196 34.23 0.65 10.60
CA ASP A 196 33.44 -0.39 11.26
C ASP A 196 32.03 -0.38 10.67
N GLU A 197 31.65 -1.47 9.98
CA GLU A 197 30.36 -1.56 9.30
C GLU A 197 29.18 -1.38 10.27
N GLU A 198 29.33 -1.79 11.52
CA GLU A 198 28.28 -1.64 12.53
C GLU A 198 28.14 -0.21 13.05
N ASP A 199 29.26 0.50 13.23
CA ASP A 199 29.22 1.89 13.70
C ASP A 199 28.89 2.87 12.56
N ASN A 200 28.98 2.43 11.31
CA ASN A 200 28.60 3.17 10.12
C ASN A 200 27.11 3.05 9.76
N SER A 201 26.34 2.18 10.42
CA SER A 201 24.91 2.06 10.17
C SER A 201 24.13 3.26 10.69
N SER A 202 23.18 3.76 9.93
CA SER A 202 22.35 4.90 10.32
C SER A 202 21.48 4.56 11.54
N ILE A 203 21.22 5.56 12.38
CA ILE A 203 20.23 5.44 13.44
C ILE A 203 18.84 5.47 12.80
N GLU A 204 18.07 4.45 13.08
CA GLU A 204 16.73 4.28 12.56
C GLU A 204 15.69 4.99 13.45
N ARG A 205 15.79 4.71 14.76
CA ARG A 205 14.89 5.29 15.76
C ARG A 205 15.62 5.59 17.06
N THR A 206 15.07 6.55 17.79
CA THR A 206 15.50 6.90 19.16
C THR A 206 14.33 6.74 20.11
N PHE A 207 14.54 5.97 21.18
CA PHE A 207 13.56 5.75 22.24
C PHE A 207 14.02 6.35 23.56
N LYS A 208 13.09 6.96 24.29
CA LYS A 208 13.28 7.33 25.69
C LYS A 208 12.68 6.25 26.59
N VAL A 209 13.50 5.61 27.39
CA VAL A 209 13.10 4.48 28.26
C VAL A 209 13.47 4.80 29.70
N GLY A 210 12.53 5.36 30.45
CA GLY A 210 12.83 5.94 31.75
C GLY A 210 13.78 7.12 31.64
N GLU A 211 14.93 7.05 32.31
CA GLU A 211 16.00 8.08 32.21
C GLU A 211 17.04 7.75 31.12
N TYR A 212 16.93 6.60 30.44
CA TYR A 212 17.85 6.15 29.41
C TYR A 212 17.37 6.61 28.02
N LYS A 213 18.33 6.80 27.12
CA LYS A 213 18.10 6.98 25.68
C LYS A 213 18.62 5.75 24.96
N ILE A 214 17.83 5.19 24.03
CA ILE A 214 18.22 4.05 23.20
C ILE A 214 18.10 4.45 21.74
N ASP A 215 19.23 4.49 21.06
CA ASP A 215 19.27 4.63 19.60
C ASP A 215 19.35 3.24 18.99
N THR A 216 18.56 2.97 17.96
CA THR A 216 18.53 1.68 17.25
C THR A 216 19.11 1.83 15.86
N SER A 217 19.84 0.80 15.41
CA SER A 217 20.43 0.73 14.09
C SER A 217 20.28 -0.69 13.54
N VAL A 218 19.80 -0.82 12.30
CA VAL A 218 19.69 -2.12 11.63
C VAL A 218 21.04 -2.48 10.99
N ASN A 219 21.43 -3.74 11.10
CA ASN A 219 22.64 -4.29 10.54
C ASN A 219 22.36 -5.65 9.92
N TRP A 220 23.27 -6.14 9.08
CA TRP A 220 23.11 -7.40 8.35
C TRP A 220 24.29 -8.32 8.66
N ASP A 221 24.04 -9.60 8.88
CA ASP A 221 25.09 -10.56 9.08
C ASP A 221 25.59 -11.18 7.75
N ASN A 222 26.60 -12.04 7.84
CA ASN A 222 27.20 -12.68 6.66
C ASN A 222 26.25 -13.63 5.89
N ASN A 223 25.07 -13.91 6.45
CA ASN A 223 24.03 -14.74 5.84
C ASN A 223 22.84 -13.87 5.40
N ASP A 224 23.01 -12.56 5.33
CA ASP A 224 22.00 -11.57 4.98
C ASP A 224 20.79 -11.51 5.96
N ASN A 225 20.98 -11.94 7.22
CA ASN A 225 19.94 -11.76 8.23
C ASN A 225 20.08 -10.39 8.91
N ALA A 226 18.99 -9.65 8.95
CA ALA A 226 18.93 -8.37 9.68
C ALA A 226 18.95 -8.60 11.21
N TYR A 227 19.71 -7.77 11.90
CA TYR A 227 19.72 -7.70 13.35
C TYR A 227 19.87 -6.25 13.81
N TYR A 228 19.52 -5.97 15.05
CA TYR A 228 19.62 -4.62 15.60
C TYR A 228 20.83 -4.44 16.50
N VAL A 229 21.43 -3.25 16.40
CA VAL A 229 22.38 -2.72 17.37
C VAL A 229 21.67 -1.63 18.17
N LEU A 230 21.69 -1.77 19.49
CA LEU A 230 21.10 -0.84 20.43
C LEU A 230 22.23 -0.07 21.10
N TYR A 231 22.20 1.24 20.99
CA TYR A 231 23.12 2.13 21.68
C TYR A 231 22.40 2.75 22.88
N ILE A 232 22.74 2.29 24.07
CA ILE A 232 22.09 2.68 25.32
C ILE A 232 22.91 3.80 25.94
N THR A 233 22.35 4.98 26.07
CA THR A 233 22.96 6.12 26.77
C THR A 233 22.30 6.26 28.15
N ASP A 234 23.09 6.18 29.19
CA ASP A 234 22.65 6.31 30.57
C ASP A 234 22.42 7.78 30.97
N PRO A 235 21.84 8.08 32.16
CA PRO A 235 21.60 9.45 32.62
C PRO A 235 22.89 10.28 32.84
N ASN A 236 24.05 9.63 32.89
CA ASN A 236 25.36 10.33 33.01
C ASN A 236 25.98 10.69 31.66
N GLY A 237 25.40 10.16 30.56
CA GLY A 237 25.90 10.30 29.20
C GLY A 237 26.85 9.19 28.78
N ASP A 238 27.07 8.16 29.61
CA ASP A 238 27.83 6.98 29.22
C ASP A 238 27.02 6.13 28.22
N ARG A 239 27.70 5.69 27.14
CA ARG A 239 27.04 4.98 26.04
C ARG A 239 27.57 3.56 25.89
N ASP A 240 26.67 2.58 26.03
CA ASP A 240 26.93 1.18 25.81
C ASP A 240 26.33 0.68 24.49
N LYS A 241 26.92 -0.41 23.94
CA LYS A 241 26.48 -1.03 22.66
C LYS A 241 26.04 -2.46 22.90
N VAL A 242 24.82 -2.80 22.52
CA VAL A 242 24.21 -4.11 22.69
C VAL A 242 23.69 -4.62 21.33
N LYS A 243 23.90 -5.91 21.04
CA LYS A 243 23.38 -6.52 19.82
C LYS A 243 22.15 -7.37 20.13
N LEU A 244 21.06 -7.04 19.51
CA LEU A 244 19.86 -7.86 19.46
C LEU A 244 19.94 -8.73 18.21
N LYS A 245 20.49 -9.95 18.37
CA LYS A 245 20.75 -10.88 17.27
C LYS A 245 20.44 -12.30 17.71
N GLU A 246 19.68 -13.01 16.90
CA GLU A 246 19.40 -14.44 17.08
C GLU A 246 19.80 -15.20 15.82
N THR A 247 20.44 -16.39 15.95
CA THR A 247 20.89 -17.17 14.79
C THR A 247 19.70 -17.69 13.98
N GLY A 248 19.67 -17.33 12.69
CA GLY A 248 18.61 -17.73 11.77
C GLY A 248 17.29 -16.99 11.95
N VAL A 249 17.29 -15.86 12.68
CA VAL A 249 16.17 -14.96 12.84
C VAL A 249 16.49 -13.64 12.16
N ASN A 250 15.59 -13.19 11.32
CA ASN A 250 15.66 -11.92 10.62
C ASN A 250 14.77 -10.91 11.36
N ILE A 251 15.39 -9.94 12.06
CA ILE A 251 14.67 -8.89 12.80
C ILE A 251 14.67 -7.65 11.93
N TYR A 252 13.48 -7.20 11.50
CA TYR A 252 13.37 -6.08 10.57
C TYR A 252 12.74 -4.82 11.15
N ASP A 253 12.08 -4.90 12.33
CA ASP A 253 11.52 -3.71 12.98
C ASP A 253 11.45 -3.84 14.51
N ILE A 254 11.63 -2.71 15.20
CA ILE A 254 11.37 -2.53 16.62
C ILE A 254 10.42 -1.34 16.77
N PRO A 255 9.10 -1.56 16.90
CA PRO A 255 8.12 -0.47 16.90
C PRO A 255 8.15 0.37 18.18
N LEU A 256 8.53 -0.22 19.31
CA LEU A 256 8.71 0.49 20.57
C LEU A 256 9.66 -0.27 21.51
N ILE A 257 10.14 0.41 22.55
CA ILE A 257 10.85 -0.19 23.69
C ILE A 257 10.12 0.22 24.96
N LEU A 258 9.53 -0.76 25.65
CA LEU A 258 8.61 -0.54 26.75
C LEU A 258 9.34 -0.65 28.10
N SER A 259 9.44 0.43 28.87
CA SER A 259 9.96 0.39 30.24
C SER A 259 9.02 -0.41 31.16
N VAL A 260 9.57 -1.40 31.86
CA VAL A 260 8.83 -2.20 32.86
C VAL A 260 9.31 -1.94 34.31
N GLY A 261 10.13 -0.91 34.51
CA GLY A 261 10.69 -0.53 35.78
C GLY A 261 11.95 -1.32 36.16
N ASN A 262 12.60 -0.93 37.27
CA ASN A 262 13.83 -1.57 37.78
C ASN A 262 14.97 -1.61 36.74
N ASP A 263 15.16 -0.58 35.96
CA ASP A 263 16.13 -0.50 34.88
C ASP A 263 15.99 -1.61 33.82
N LYS A 264 14.77 -2.08 33.57
CA LYS A 264 14.44 -3.09 32.59
C LYS A 264 13.46 -2.57 31.55
N ALA A 265 13.60 -3.07 30.33
CA ALA A 265 12.70 -2.79 29.22
C ALA A 265 12.32 -4.07 28.46
N ILE A 266 11.18 -4.06 27.80
CA ILE A 266 10.76 -5.09 26.86
C ILE A 266 10.89 -4.54 25.45
N ILE A 267 11.50 -5.35 24.58
CA ILE A 267 11.66 -5.07 23.16
C ILE A 267 10.82 -6.09 22.41
N PRO A 268 9.69 -5.69 21.80
CA PRO A 268 9.03 -6.48 20.78
C PRO A 268 9.80 -6.30 19.47
N ALA A 269 10.31 -7.38 18.93
CA ALA A 269 11.06 -7.37 17.68
C ALA A 269 10.27 -8.12 16.61
N ARG A 270 9.89 -7.44 15.55
CA ARG A 270 9.20 -8.03 14.41
C ARG A 270 10.17 -8.89 13.60
N THR A 271 9.75 -10.11 13.32
CA THR A 271 10.47 -11.05 12.47
C THR A 271 9.61 -11.44 11.26
N GLU A 272 10.15 -12.22 10.33
CA GLU A 272 9.39 -12.66 9.15
C GLU A 272 8.11 -13.44 9.50
N ASN A 273 8.07 -14.12 10.64
CA ASN A 273 6.99 -15.04 10.98
C ASN A 273 6.17 -14.63 12.20
N ASP A 274 6.76 -13.83 13.12
CA ASP A 274 6.14 -13.50 14.40
C ASP A 274 6.79 -12.26 15.05
N THR A 275 6.23 -11.81 16.16
CA THR A 275 6.87 -10.82 17.04
C THR A 275 7.51 -11.57 18.21
N LYS A 276 8.84 -11.48 18.31
CA LYS A 276 9.60 -12.00 19.44
C LYS A 276 9.81 -10.95 20.51
N TYR A 277 9.84 -11.39 21.75
CA TYR A 277 9.96 -10.50 22.91
C TYR A 277 11.29 -10.72 23.61
N TYR A 278 12.00 -9.62 23.89
CA TYR A 278 13.28 -9.65 24.62
C TYR A 278 13.21 -8.71 25.82
N GLU A 279 13.78 -9.15 26.93
CA GLU A 279 14.02 -8.30 28.11
C GLU A 279 15.42 -7.67 28.00
N LEU A 280 15.50 -6.37 28.04
CA LEU A 280 16.73 -5.58 28.07
C LEU A 280 16.98 -5.09 29.51
N ASP A 281 18.13 -5.44 30.07
CA ASP A 281 18.65 -4.81 31.28
C ASP A 281 19.43 -3.54 30.88
N LEU A 282 18.83 -2.38 31.17
CA LEU A 282 19.35 -1.07 30.76
C LEU A 282 20.67 -0.73 31.46
N LYS A 283 20.91 -1.30 32.63
CA LYS A 283 22.11 -1.00 33.45
C LYS A 283 23.31 -1.84 33.04
N ASN A 284 23.10 -3.09 32.67
CA ASN A 284 24.16 -4.04 32.35
C ASN A 284 24.31 -4.26 30.85
N GLY A 285 23.42 -3.72 30.02
CA GLY A 285 23.43 -3.89 28.57
C GLY A 285 23.24 -5.35 28.16
N SER A 286 22.46 -6.16 28.89
CA SER A 286 22.15 -7.55 28.50
C SER A 286 20.75 -7.70 27.93
N VAL A 287 20.60 -8.59 26.93
CA VAL A 287 19.34 -8.89 26.27
C VAL A 287 19.09 -10.39 26.42
N ASP A 288 17.93 -10.75 26.97
CA ASP A 288 17.48 -12.12 27.14
C ASP A 288 16.06 -12.32 26.57
N PRO A 289 15.70 -13.52 26.07
CA PRO A 289 14.33 -13.79 25.62
C PRO A 289 13.32 -13.57 26.75
N ALA A 290 12.25 -12.85 26.47
CA ALA A 290 11.18 -12.60 27.43
C ALA A 290 10.03 -13.61 27.31
N ASN A 291 9.17 -13.65 28.34
CA ASN A 291 7.99 -14.51 28.34
C ASN A 291 6.84 -13.84 27.58
N GLU A 292 6.60 -14.26 26.36
CA GLU A 292 5.53 -13.73 25.48
C GLU A 292 4.15 -13.66 26.17
N LYS A 293 3.82 -14.65 26.98
CA LYS A 293 2.50 -14.73 27.66
C LYS A 293 2.21 -13.57 28.61
N GLU A 294 3.23 -12.84 29.00
CA GLU A 294 3.07 -11.68 29.87
C GLU A 294 2.68 -10.42 29.07
N TYR A 295 2.96 -10.40 27.77
CA TYR A 295 2.82 -9.23 26.90
C TYR A 295 1.83 -9.42 25.76
N ASN A 296 1.28 -10.64 25.53
CA ASN A 296 0.32 -10.92 24.45
C ASN A 296 -1.05 -10.23 24.61
N TRP A 297 -1.25 -9.43 25.66
CA TRP A 297 -2.37 -8.51 25.81
C TRP A 297 -2.20 -7.23 24.99
N LEU A 298 -0.99 -6.90 24.53
CA LEU A 298 -0.66 -5.76 23.70
C LEU A 298 -0.35 -6.26 22.29
N ASP A 299 -1.14 -5.79 21.33
CA ASP A 299 -0.93 -6.08 19.93
C ASP A 299 0.17 -5.15 19.38
N PHE A 300 1.40 -5.64 19.37
CA PHE A 300 2.55 -4.87 18.89
C PHE A 300 2.54 -4.68 17.37
N ASP A 301 1.86 -5.57 16.63
CA ASP A 301 1.82 -5.50 15.17
C ASP A 301 0.98 -4.31 14.69
N SER A 302 0.02 -3.86 15.51
CA SER A 302 -0.80 -2.68 15.24
C SER A 302 -0.12 -1.34 15.58
N ILE A 303 1.07 -1.33 16.18
CA ILE A 303 1.78 -0.11 16.60
C ILE A 303 2.68 0.38 15.46
N TYR A 304 2.47 1.62 14.98
CA TYR A 304 3.29 2.22 13.93
C TYR A 304 4.44 3.03 14.47
N ASN A 305 4.16 3.93 15.40
CA ASN A 305 5.20 4.66 16.13
C ASN A 305 4.74 4.95 17.56
N SER A 306 5.67 5.34 18.42
CA SER A 306 5.39 5.57 19.83
C SER A 306 6.09 6.83 20.36
N PHE A 307 5.49 7.43 21.38
CA PHE A 307 5.99 8.60 22.08
C PHE A 307 5.92 8.38 23.58
N THR A 308 7.01 8.64 24.31
CA THR A 308 7.03 8.60 25.76
C THR A 308 6.97 10.00 26.35
N ALA A 309 5.88 10.30 27.01
CA ALA A 309 5.68 11.57 27.70
C ALA A 309 6.64 11.77 28.88
N PRO A 310 6.88 13.01 29.35
CA PRO A 310 7.79 13.28 30.47
C PRO A 310 7.41 12.58 31.78
N ASP A 311 6.13 12.22 31.98
CA ASP A 311 5.64 11.48 33.14
C ASP A 311 5.82 9.95 33.01
N GLY A 312 6.35 9.49 31.87
CA GLY A 312 6.56 8.06 31.57
C GLY A 312 5.37 7.38 30.92
N THR A 313 4.28 8.10 30.62
CA THR A 313 3.15 7.54 29.85
C THR A 313 3.58 7.28 28.41
N ILE A 314 3.28 6.10 27.89
CA ILE A 314 3.57 5.72 26.51
C ILE A 314 2.30 5.83 25.68
N TYR A 315 2.36 6.65 24.66
CA TYR A 315 1.36 6.79 23.61
C TYR A 315 1.88 6.15 22.32
N PHE A 316 0.98 5.65 21.50
CA PHE A 316 1.33 5.05 20.22
C PHE A 316 0.24 5.27 19.18
N THR A 317 0.66 5.31 17.91
CA THR A 317 -0.26 5.42 16.78
C THR A 317 -0.62 4.05 16.23
N THR A 318 -1.85 3.93 15.74
CA THR A 318 -2.41 2.75 15.08
C THR A 318 -3.03 3.14 13.74
N SER A 319 -3.59 2.19 13.02
CA SER A 319 -4.37 2.40 11.78
C SER A 319 -5.54 3.37 11.93
N ILE A 320 -6.11 3.50 13.13
CA ILE A 320 -7.33 4.29 13.36
C ILE A 320 -7.13 5.51 14.26
N GLY A 321 -6.00 5.62 14.95
CA GLY A 321 -5.81 6.75 15.87
C GLY A 321 -4.62 6.63 16.80
N ILE A 322 -4.73 7.21 17.99
CA ILE A 322 -3.71 7.22 19.03
C ILE A 322 -4.28 6.56 20.28
N SER A 323 -3.49 5.66 20.85
CA SER A 323 -3.78 4.98 22.10
C SER A 323 -2.66 5.18 23.13
N LYS A 324 -2.96 5.00 24.42
CA LYS A 324 -1.96 4.94 25.48
C LYS A 324 -1.93 3.58 26.14
N ILE A 325 -0.79 3.24 26.72
CA ILE A 325 -0.55 1.97 27.41
C ILE A 325 -0.80 2.11 28.91
N ASP A 326 -1.70 1.31 29.45
CA ASP A 326 -1.90 1.11 30.90
C ASP A 326 -1.26 -0.23 31.33
N LEU A 327 0.04 -0.20 31.59
CA LEU A 327 0.81 -1.37 32.01
C LEU A 327 0.26 -2.03 33.28
N LYS A 328 -0.28 -1.23 34.21
CA LYS A 328 -0.78 -1.72 35.50
C LYS A 328 -2.00 -2.62 35.32
N ASN A 329 -2.91 -2.23 34.44
CA ASN A 329 -4.14 -2.95 34.18
C ASN A 329 -4.04 -3.86 32.94
N LYS A 330 -2.89 -3.87 32.26
CA LYS A 330 -2.61 -4.66 31.03
C LYS A 330 -3.67 -4.40 29.95
N ARG A 331 -3.85 -3.12 29.60
CA ARG A 331 -4.79 -2.69 28.57
C ARG A 331 -4.25 -1.47 27.83
N THR A 332 -4.82 -1.21 26.67
CA THR A 332 -4.68 0.04 25.94
C THR A 332 -5.94 0.89 26.11
N GLU A 333 -5.83 2.19 25.95
CA GLU A 333 -6.93 3.14 25.99
C GLU A 333 -6.81 4.07 24.79
N GLU A 334 -7.80 4.03 23.89
CA GLU A 334 -7.91 4.95 22.78
C GLU A 334 -8.15 6.37 23.30
N ILE A 335 -7.31 7.31 22.90
CA ILE A 335 -7.43 8.73 23.29
C ILE A 335 -7.83 9.61 22.12
N PHE A 336 -7.57 9.16 20.89
CA PHE A 336 -7.91 9.85 19.66
C PHE A 336 -8.19 8.85 18.54
N ASN A 337 -9.25 9.12 17.78
CA ASN A 337 -9.55 8.45 16.52
C ASN A 337 -9.40 9.46 15.39
N TYR A 338 -8.85 9.08 14.26
CA TYR A 338 -8.69 9.98 13.10
C TYR A 338 -10.04 10.52 12.58
N SER A 339 -11.16 9.91 12.96
CA SER A 339 -12.50 10.43 12.68
C SER A 339 -12.95 11.55 13.63
N TRP A 340 -12.25 11.79 14.76
CA TRP A 340 -12.64 12.80 15.76
C TRP A 340 -12.01 14.17 15.53
N CYS A 341 -11.72 14.50 14.28
CA CYS A 341 -11.22 15.81 13.86
C CYS A 341 -11.70 16.15 12.45
N GLY A 342 -11.47 17.39 12.03
CA GLY A 342 -11.78 17.88 10.68
C GLY A 342 -10.62 17.78 9.68
N VAL A 343 -9.59 16.96 9.94
CA VAL A 343 -8.47 16.76 9.03
C VAL A 343 -8.61 15.40 8.35
N ASN A 344 -8.29 15.36 7.05
CA ASN A 344 -8.32 14.13 6.28
C ASN A 344 -7.35 13.10 6.87
N ARG A 345 -7.86 11.92 7.20
CA ARG A 345 -7.08 10.85 7.83
C ARG A 345 -5.93 10.36 6.95
N SER A 346 -6.07 10.39 5.63
CA SER A 346 -5.00 10.00 4.71
C SER A 346 -3.73 10.86 4.87
N ILE A 347 -3.89 12.11 5.31
CA ILE A 347 -2.79 13.03 5.55
C ILE A 347 -2.11 12.74 6.89
N ILE A 348 -2.90 12.48 7.95
CA ILE A 348 -2.39 12.45 9.34
C ILE A 348 -2.01 11.06 9.83
N SER A 349 -2.48 9.99 9.21
CA SER A 349 -2.24 8.62 9.68
C SER A 349 -0.78 8.16 9.57
N TYR A 350 0.02 8.80 8.72
CA TYR A 350 1.43 8.49 8.50
C TYR A 350 2.40 9.43 9.22
N LEU A 351 1.89 10.47 9.88
CA LEU A 351 2.72 11.43 10.60
C LEU A 351 3.24 10.85 11.91
N GLU A 352 4.41 11.31 12.31
CA GLU A 352 5.02 10.93 13.58
C GLU A 352 4.39 11.68 14.75
N LEU A 353 4.19 10.97 15.86
CA LEU A 353 3.69 11.54 17.10
C LEU A 353 4.85 12.22 17.85
N VAL A 354 4.88 13.54 17.85
CA VAL A 354 5.97 14.34 18.45
C VAL A 354 5.65 14.88 19.85
N GLU A 355 4.39 14.98 20.19
CA GLU A 355 3.90 15.34 21.52
C GLU A 355 2.53 14.75 21.75
N CYS A 356 2.28 14.24 22.96
CA CYS A 356 0.97 13.73 23.32
C CYS A 356 0.67 13.87 24.80
N SER A 357 -0.59 14.23 25.07
CA SER A 357 -1.24 14.21 26.37
C SER A 357 -2.72 13.87 26.18
N ASP A 358 -3.46 13.68 27.25
CA ASP A 358 -4.91 13.41 27.18
C ASP A 358 -5.73 14.63 26.67
N ASP A 359 -5.14 15.83 26.64
CA ASP A 359 -5.81 17.09 26.25
C ASP A 359 -5.39 17.60 24.86
N GLY A 360 -4.34 17.05 24.26
CA GLY A 360 -3.88 17.45 22.94
C GLY A 360 -2.59 16.80 22.53
N PHE A 361 -2.28 16.86 21.25
CA PHE A 361 -1.09 16.22 20.68
C PHE A 361 -0.64 16.93 19.40
N VAL A 362 0.56 16.63 18.97
CA VAL A 362 1.17 17.16 17.75
C VAL A 362 1.65 15.99 16.90
N LEU A 363 1.23 15.98 15.66
CA LEU A 363 1.74 15.12 14.61
C LEU A 363 2.61 15.97 13.67
N ALA A 364 3.72 15.42 13.21
CA ALA A 364 4.57 16.09 12.23
C ALA A 364 5.24 15.09 11.29
N GLY A 365 5.50 15.49 10.07
CA GLY A 365 6.16 14.63 9.10
C GLY A 365 6.01 15.10 7.67
N GLU A 366 6.42 14.24 6.78
CA GLU A 366 6.30 14.43 5.35
C GLU A 366 4.83 14.27 4.92
N ASN A 367 4.36 15.20 4.10
CA ASN A 367 3.13 15.07 3.36
C ASN A 367 3.49 14.81 1.89
N TYR A 368 3.42 13.55 1.50
CA TYR A 368 3.66 13.12 0.13
C TYR A 368 2.38 13.21 -0.69
N ALA A 369 2.25 14.26 -1.49
CA ALA A 369 1.19 14.37 -2.47
C ALA A 369 1.65 13.72 -3.79
N TYR A 370 1.19 12.50 -4.05
CA TYR A 370 1.44 11.87 -5.35
C TYR A 370 0.74 12.64 -6.46
N ASN A 371 1.51 13.10 -7.45
CA ASN A 371 0.96 13.69 -8.67
C ASN A 371 1.51 12.94 -9.89
N PRO A 372 0.69 12.12 -10.57
CA PRO A 372 1.12 11.31 -11.70
C PRO A 372 1.55 12.12 -12.91
N TYR A 373 1.31 13.43 -12.91
CA TYR A 373 1.64 14.36 -13.98
C TYR A 373 2.78 15.32 -13.62
N GLN A 374 3.58 14.97 -12.65
CA GLN A 374 4.78 15.71 -12.27
C GLN A 374 5.98 14.77 -12.18
N ASN A 375 7.09 15.17 -12.77
CA ASN A 375 8.36 14.43 -12.67
C ASN A 375 9.12 14.75 -11.39
N SER A 376 8.64 15.70 -10.60
CA SER A 376 9.25 16.09 -9.33
C SER A 376 8.44 15.54 -8.17
N SER A 377 9.06 14.71 -7.35
CA SER A 377 8.51 14.25 -6.07
C SER A 377 8.85 15.27 -5.00
N VAL A 378 8.16 16.40 -5.00
CA VAL A 378 8.37 17.44 -3.99
C VAL A 378 7.39 17.22 -2.85
N SER A 379 7.91 16.76 -1.73
CA SER A 379 7.13 16.59 -0.52
C SER A 379 7.16 17.84 0.35
N ASP A 380 6.04 18.10 1.00
CA ASP A 380 5.92 19.13 2.01
C ASP A 380 6.20 18.57 3.40
N PHE A 381 6.72 19.38 4.31
CA PHE A 381 6.70 19.05 5.72
C PHE A 381 5.50 19.72 6.39
N ILE A 382 4.69 18.96 7.09
CA ILE A 382 3.53 19.47 7.80
C ILE A 382 3.63 19.21 9.31
N ILE A 383 3.03 20.11 10.06
CA ILE A 383 2.82 19.99 11.50
C ILE A 383 1.33 20.16 11.73
N VAL A 384 0.73 19.22 12.44
CA VAL A 384 -0.68 19.30 12.81
C VAL A 384 -0.82 19.28 14.33
N GLU A 385 -1.34 20.37 14.88
CA GLU A 385 -1.63 20.50 16.31
C GLU A 385 -3.09 20.17 16.55
N PHE A 386 -3.35 19.36 17.56
CA PHE A 386 -4.69 18.97 17.98
C PHE A 386 -4.92 19.37 19.41
N ASN A 387 -6.03 20.04 19.67
CA ASN A 387 -6.46 20.47 20.99
C ASN A 387 -7.87 19.93 21.25
N LYS A 388 -8.06 19.28 22.39
CA LYS A 388 -9.35 18.72 22.77
C LYS A 388 -10.40 19.82 22.90
N ALA A 389 -11.43 19.74 22.11
CA ALA A 389 -12.53 20.68 22.14
C ALA A 389 -13.37 20.52 23.43
N SER A 390 -13.93 21.61 23.92
CA SER A 390 -14.80 21.57 25.10
C SER A 390 -16.13 20.85 24.84
N LYS A 391 -16.52 20.71 23.58
CA LYS A 391 -17.75 20.02 23.14
C LYS A 391 -17.56 19.50 21.73
N ASN A 392 -18.19 18.36 21.44
CA ASN A 392 -18.22 17.81 20.09
C ASN A 392 -19.19 18.63 19.21
N PRO A 393 -18.75 19.23 18.10
CA PRO A 393 -19.61 20.03 17.21
C PRO A 393 -20.65 19.19 16.46
N HIS A 394 -20.46 17.87 16.37
CA HIS A 394 -21.37 16.93 15.73
C HIS A 394 -22.38 16.33 16.70
N ALA A 395 -22.45 16.83 17.94
CA ALA A 395 -23.38 16.34 18.95
C ALA A 395 -24.83 16.27 18.45
N GLY A 396 -25.46 15.13 18.66
CA GLY A 396 -26.82 14.84 18.22
C GLY A 396 -26.93 14.06 16.93
N LYS A 397 -25.88 14.01 16.09
CA LYS A 397 -25.82 13.15 14.91
C LYS A 397 -25.69 11.68 15.32
N LYS A 398 -26.18 10.77 14.49
CA LYS A 398 -25.97 9.33 14.62
C LYS A 398 -24.78 8.89 13.82
N ILE A 399 -24.02 7.95 14.34
CA ILE A 399 -22.87 7.37 13.67
C ILE A 399 -23.34 6.40 12.60
N LEU A 400 -22.74 6.52 11.43
CA LEU A 400 -22.69 5.50 10.39
C LEU A 400 -21.27 4.93 10.42
N GLU A 401 -21.16 3.69 10.81
CA GLU A 401 -19.86 3.02 10.88
C GLU A 401 -19.41 2.59 9.47
N MET A 402 -18.22 3.04 9.05
CA MET A 402 -17.62 2.66 7.78
C MET A 402 -16.44 1.73 8.04
N TYR A 403 -16.55 0.49 7.57
CA TYR A 403 -15.41 -0.41 7.54
C TYR A 403 -14.46 -0.08 6.40
N SER A 404 -13.19 0.01 6.70
CA SER A 404 -12.10 -0.01 5.75
C SER A 404 -10.96 -0.87 6.29
N ALA A 405 -10.37 -1.72 5.47
CA ALA A 405 -9.24 -2.53 5.87
C ALA A 405 -8.10 -1.62 6.35
N TYR A 406 -7.55 -1.91 7.54
CA TYR A 406 -6.51 -1.09 8.21
C TYR A 406 -6.92 0.39 8.41
N GLY A 407 -8.22 0.69 8.43
CA GLY A 407 -8.68 2.08 8.49
C GLY A 407 -8.18 2.96 7.32
N SER A 408 -7.60 2.36 6.30
CA SER A 408 -7.01 3.08 5.17
C SER A 408 -8.10 3.67 4.28
N VAL A 409 -7.96 4.94 3.97
CA VAL A 409 -8.86 5.68 3.07
C VAL A 409 -7.97 6.57 2.22
N ASN A 410 -8.18 6.59 0.91
CA ASN A 410 -7.46 7.52 0.04
C ASN A 410 -7.91 8.97 0.26
N GLU A 411 -7.12 9.91 -0.24
CA GLU A 411 -7.34 11.34 0.02
C GLU A 411 -8.73 11.80 -0.43
N GLU A 412 -9.16 11.44 -1.62
CA GLU A 412 -10.43 11.90 -2.20
C GLU A 412 -11.66 11.35 -1.46
N ILE A 413 -11.59 10.08 -1.01
CA ILE A 413 -12.66 9.49 -0.19
C ILE A 413 -12.63 10.09 1.20
N GLY A 414 -11.45 10.35 1.78
CA GLY A 414 -11.30 11.04 3.06
C GLY A 414 -11.92 12.44 3.04
N ASP A 415 -11.70 13.20 1.97
CA ASP A 415 -12.33 14.52 1.78
C ASP A 415 -13.84 14.42 1.62
N ALA A 416 -14.33 13.41 0.90
CA ALA A 416 -15.77 13.15 0.77
C ALA A 416 -16.41 12.79 2.12
N ILE A 417 -15.72 12.02 2.98
CA ILE A 417 -16.18 11.72 4.35
C ILE A 417 -16.29 13.01 5.17
N ILE A 418 -15.27 13.87 5.15
CA ILE A 418 -15.29 15.16 5.85
C ILE A 418 -16.45 16.03 5.34
N GLN A 419 -16.58 16.14 4.02
CA GLN A 419 -17.66 16.90 3.38
C GLN A 419 -19.05 16.39 3.79
N PHE A 420 -19.24 15.06 3.83
CA PHE A 420 -20.47 14.46 4.31
C PHE A 420 -20.72 14.78 5.78
N ASN A 421 -19.70 14.61 6.62
CA ASN A 421 -19.78 14.84 8.06
C ASN A 421 -20.11 16.29 8.41
N GLU A 422 -19.61 17.25 7.64
CA GLU A 422 -19.93 18.67 7.82
C GLU A 422 -21.35 19.02 7.36
N ASN A 423 -21.78 18.50 6.21
CA ASN A 423 -23.03 18.89 5.57
C ASN A 423 -24.25 18.11 6.05
N SER A 424 -24.09 16.86 6.46
CA SER A 424 -25.18 16.05 7.01
C SER A 424 -25.62 16.59 8.36
N LYS A 425 -26.93 16.73 8.57
CA LYS A 425 -27.50 17.25 9.83
C LYS A 425 -27.66 16.17 10.89
N ASP A 426 -27.91 14.95 10.46
CA ASP A 426 -28.40 13.87 11.30
C ASP A 426 -27.40 12.70 11.42
N TYR A 427 -26.42 12.62 10.52
CA TYR A 427 -25.48 11.49 10.45
C TYR A 427 -24.03 11.93 10.39
N PHE A 428 -23.15 11.04 10.84
CA PHE A 428 -21.70 11.20 10.89
C PHE A 428 -21.02 9.88 10.55
N ILE A 429 -20.14 9.84 9.56
CA ILE A 429 -19.38 8.65 9.20
C ILE A 429 -18.14 8.57 10.10
N GLU A 430 -18.00 7.44 10.80
CA GLU A 430 -16.83 7.07 11.60
C GLU A 430 -16.19 5.82 10.98
N VAL A 431 -14.86 5.89 10.70
CA VAL A 431 -14.15 4.78 10.05
C VAL A 431 -13.61 3.81 11.10
N THR A 432 -13.79 2.52 10.85
CA THR A 432 -13.32 1.41 11.70
C THR A 432 -12.53 0.40 10.87
N ASP A 433 -11.61 -0.34 11.55
CA ASP A 433 -10.84 -1.45 10.99
C ASP A 433 -11.11 -2.78 11.70
N ARG A 434 -12.26 -2.93 12.32
CA ARG A 434 -12.62 -4.05 13.22
C ARG A 434 -12.34 -5.47 12.69
N TYR A 435 -12.22 -5.61 11.38
CA TYR A 435 -11.97 -6.91 10.74
C TYR A 435 -10.54 -7.06 10.22
N SER A 436 -9.71 -6.04 10.38
CA SER A 436 -8.30 -6.09 9.99
C SER A 436 -7.51 -6.88 11.04
N ASN A 437 -6.78 -7.92 10.63
CA ASN A 437 -6.00 -8.74 11.56
C ASN A 437 -4.83 -9.41 10.83
N ASP A 438 -3.67 -8.76 10.85
CA ASP A 438 -2.45 -9.18 10.13
C ASP A 438 -1.69 -10.33 10.77
N SER A 439 -1.82 -10.51 12.08
CA SER A 439 -0.91 -11.35 12.87
C SER A 439 -1.12 -12.86 12.74
N ASN A 440 -2.05 -13.33 11.89
CA ASN A 440 -2.46 -14.72 11.91
C ASN A 440 -2.09 -15.55 10.67
N TYR A 441 -1.35 -14.97 9.66
CA TYR A 441 -1.04 -15.71 8.44
C TYR A 441 0.46 -15.89 8.22
N ASP A 442 0.85 -17.08 7.80
CA ASP A 442 2.23 -17.44 7.51
C ASP A 442 2.54 -17.12 6.04
N TYR A 443 3.30 -16.06 5.83
CA TYR A 443 3.77 -15.63 4.51
C TYR A 443 5.09 -16.32 4.11
N SER A 444 5.74 -17.03 5.01
CA SER A 444 7.07 -17.62 4.78
C SER A 444 7.10 -18.68 3.67
N ASN A 445 5.94 -19.20 3.31
CA ASN A 445 5.78 -20.23 2.29
C ASN A 445 5.26 -19.68 0.95
N ILE A 446 5.14 -18.36 0.80
CA ILE A 446 4.69 -17.73 -0.45
C ILE A 446 5.88 -17.54 -1.36
N ASN A 447 5.97 -18.37 -2.40
CA ASN A 447 7.08 -18.37 -3.34
C ASN A 447 6.66 -18.21 -4.80
N SER A 448 5.35 -18.12 -5.07
CA SER A 448 4.80 -18.04 -6.41
C SER A 448 3.46 -17.32 -6.43
N GLU A 449 2.99 -16.94 -7.61
CA GLU A 449 1.66 -16.36 -7.82
C GLU A 449 0.54 -17.33 -7.34
N ASP A 450 0.72 -18.63 -7.56
CA ASP A 450 -0.26 -19.63 -7.11
C ASP A 450 -0.38 -19.68 -5.57
N ASP A 451 0.74 -19.55 -4.85
CA ASP A 451 0.75 -19.52 -3.39
C ASP A 451 0.04 -18.26 -2.88
N TRP A 452 0.34 -17.11 -3.50
CA TRP A 452 -0.27 -15.84 -3.16
C TRP A 452 -1.78 -15.84 -3.37
N GLU A 453 -2.25 -16.27 -4.53
CA GLU A 453 -3.69 -16.32 -4.85
C GLU A 453 -4.44 -17.30 -3.93
N ASN A 454 -3.83 -18.43 -3.58
CA ASN A 454 -4.40 -19.37 -2.61
C ASN A 454 -4.54 -18.74 -1.22
N LEU A 455 -3.55 -18.01 -0.75
CA LEU A 455 -3.60 -17.32 0.54
C LEU A 455 -4.64 -16.20 0.50
N SER A 456 -4.64 -15.37 -0.54
CA SER A 456 -5.61 -14.27 -0.73
C SER A 456 -7.06 -14.78 -0.72
N ASN A 457 -7.34 -15.87 -1.44
CA ASN A 457 -8.68 -16.48 -1.40
C ASN A 457 -9.08 -16.97 0.01
N LYS A 458 -8.14 -17.52 0.78
CA LYS A 458 -8.41 -17.92 2.17
C LYS A 458 -8.82 -16.71 3.03
N ILE A 459 -8.03 -15.66 2.95
CA ILE A 459 -8.22 -14.40 3.65
C ILE A 459 -9.61 -13.85 3.36
N ASN A 460 -9.90 -13.67 2.08
CA ASN A 460 -11.15 -13.09 1.63
C ASN A 460 -12.37 -13.95 2.03
N ALA A 461 -12.23 -15.28 2.03
CA ALA A 461 -13.28 -16.17 2.51
C ALA A 461 -13.53 -16.01 4.03
N GLU A 462 -12.49 -15.94 4.85
CA GLU A 462 -12.61 -15.77 6.30
C GLU A 462 -13.19 -14.38 6.64
N MET A 463 -12.74 -13.32 5.99
CA MET A 463 -13.24 -11.96 6.16
C MET A 463 -14.70 -11.85 5.73
N SER A 464 -15.06 -12.43 4.56
CA SER A 464 -16.44 -12.47 4.09
C SER A 464 -17.38 -13.14 5.10
N ASN A 465 -16.95 -14.27 5.68
CA ASN A 465 -17.74 -14.99 6.69
C ASN A 465 -17.92 -14.14 7.96
N ALA A 466 -16.87 -13.47 8.43
CA ALA A 466 -16.94 -12.63 9.62
C ALA A 466 -17.90 -11.44 9.42
N LEU A 467 -17.76 -10.72 8.30
CA LEU A 467 -18.65 -9.62 7.93
C LEU A 467 -20.10 -10.09 7.75
N ALA A 468 -20.32 -11.20 7.05
CA ALA A 468 -21.65 -11.76 6.84
C ALA A 468 -22.34 -12.10 8.18
N MET A 469 -21.62 -12.69 9.13
CA MET A 469 -22.15 -13.03 10.45
C MET A 469 -22.53 -11.77 11.25
N ASP A 470 -21.65 -10.78 11.29
CA ASP A 470 -21.90 -9.54 12.05
C ASP A 470 -23.06 -8.73 11.40
N ILE A 471 -23.11 -8.64 10.07
CA ILE A 471 -24.26 -8.02 9.37
C ILE A 471 -25.56 -8.74 9.74
N MET A 472 -25.61 -10.07 9.68
CA MET A 472 -26.81 -10.83 10.02
C MET A 472 -27.26 -10.65 11.48
N ASN A 473 -26.32 -10.41 12.38
CA ASN A 473 -26.60 -10.16 13.80
C ASN A 473 -26.97 -8.69 14.08
N GLY A 474 -26.86 -7.79 13.09
CA GLY A 474 -27.05 -6.34 13.28
C GLY A 474 -25.90 -5.67 14.01
N GLU A 475 -24.71 -6.26 13.99
CA GLU A 475 -23.47 -5.78 14.59
C GLU A 475 -22.44 -5.37 13.53
N GLY A 476 -22.77 -5.52 12.25
CA GLY A 476 -21.92 -5.16 11.12
C GLY A 476 -21.84 -3.66 10.89
N PRO A 477 -20.86 -3.20 10.09
CA PRO A 477 -20.76 -1.79 9.69
C PRO A 477 -21.90 -1.40 8.75
N ASP A 478 -22.20 -0.09 8.70
CA ASP A 478 -23.23 0.48 7.80
C ASP A 478 -22.72 0.56 6.35
N ILE A 479 -21.48 0.99 6.19
CA ILE A 479 -20.80 1.19 4.90
C ILE A 479 -19.54 0.31 4.86
N LEU A 480 -19.31 -0.32 3.72
CA LEU A 480 -18.12 -1.14 3.48
C LEU A 480 -17.32 -0.53 2.33
N LEU A 481 -16.05 -0.22 2.59
CA LEU A 481 -15.11 0.30 1.61
C LEU A 481 -14.21 -0.83 1.12
N ASN A 482 -14.02 -0.95 -0.20
CA ASN A 482 -13.12 -1.92 -0.85
C ASN A 482 -13.40 -3.39 -0.50
N THR A 483 -14.67 -3.78 -0.58
CA THR A 483 -15.10 -5.16 -0.31
C THR A 483 -15.56 -5.91 -1.57
N SER A 484 -15.19 -5.43 -2.76
CA SER A 484 -15.56 -6.05 -4.03
C SER A 484 -15.05 -7.49 -4.18
N ASP A 485 -13.90 -7.81 -3.59
CA ASP A 485 -13.31 -9.16 -3.60
C ASP A 485 -13.99 -10.13 -2.60
N LEU A 486 -14.92 -9.60 -1.80
CA LEU A 486 -15.74 -10.39 -0.88
C LEU A 486 -17.07 -10.79 -1.53
N GLY A 487 -17.01 -11.44 -2.69
CA GLY A 487 -18.17 -11.74 -3.52
C GLY A 487 -19.30 -12.52 -2.83
N GLN A 488 -19.00 -13.23 -1.74
CA GLN A 488 -20.00 -13.85 -0.87
C GLN A 488 -21.04 -12.85 -0.36
N LEU A 489 -20.67 -11.59 -0.16
CA LEU A 489 -21.56 -10.56 0.36
C LEU A 489 -22.54 -10.01 -0.69
N ASN A 490 -22.32 -10.27 -1.98
CA ASN A 490 -23.11 -9.73 -3.08
C ASN A 490 -24.48 -10.40 -3.21
N ASN A 491 -25.30 -10.24 -2.18
CA ASN A 491 -26.71 -10.66 -2.18
C ASN A 491 -27.53 -9.81 -1.19
N THR A 492 -28.86 -9.84 -1.31
CA THR A 492 -29.79 -9.01 -0.55
C THR A 492 -29.84 -9.31 0.95
N ASN A 493 -29.30 -10.43 1.41
CA ASN A 493 -29.23 -10.75 2.85
C ASN A 493 -28.18 -9.90 3.55
N TYR A 494 -27.11 -9.51 2.83
CA TYR A 494 -25.98 -8.78 3.39
C TYR A 494 -25.90 -7.34 2.92
N LEU A 495 -26.18 -7.07 1.64
CA LEU A 495 -25.98 -5.76 1.03
C LEU A 495 -27.25 -5.21 0.37
N VAL A 496 -27.33 -3.90 0.30
CA VAL A 496 -28.42 -3.16 -0.36
C VAL A 496 -28.13 -3.03 -1.85
N ASP A 497 -29.15 -3.15 -2.69
CA ASP A 497 -29.05 -2.69 -4.08
C ASP A 497 -28.92 -1.16 -4.13
N LEU A 498 -27.81 -0.68 -4.64
CA LEU A 498 -27.50 0.75 -4.76
C LEU A 498 -28.08 1.40 -6.02
N SER A 499 -28.62 0.63 -6.96
CA SER A 499 -29.21 1.16 -8.20
C SER A 499 -30.23 2.28 -8.00
N PRO A 500 -31.13 2.21 -6.98
CA PRO A 500 -32.11 3.28 -6.74
C PRO A 500 -31.48 4.61 -6.31
N TYR A 501 -30.32 4.57 -5.65
CA TYR A 501 -29.63 5.77 -5.16
C TYR A 501 -28.81 6.45 -6.26
N ILE A 502 -28.25 5.68 -7.18
CA ILE A 502 -27.49 6.16 -8.32
C ILE A 502 -28.43 6.70 -9.42
N GLY A 503 -29.58 6.03 -9.59
CA GLY A 503 -30.55 6.36 -10.63
C GLY A 503 -30.06 6.02 -12.03
N ASN A 504 -30.79 6.52 -13.04
CA ASN A 504 -30.43 6.30 -14.43
C ASN A 504 -29.41 7.34 -14.88
N LEU A 505 -28.17 6.94 -15.04
CA LEU A 505 -27.11 7.78 -15.57
C LEU A 505 -27.16 7.84 -17.09
N ASP A 506 -26.83 9.01 -17.64
CA ASP A 506 -26.70 9.23 -19.08
C ASP A 506 -25.41 8.61 -19.61
N SER A 507 -25.49 7.62 -20.47
CA SER A 507 -24.32 6.95 -21.06
C SER A 507 -23.42 7.87 -21.90
N GLY A 508 -23.95 9.02 -22.34
CA GLY A 508 -23.13 10.07 -22.94
C GLY A 508 -22.26 10.85 -21.97
N LYS A 509 -22.54 10.74 -20.66
CA LYS A 509 -21.80 11.42 -19.58
C LYS A 509 -21.04 10.47 -18.70
N TYR A 510 -21.48 9.22 -18.59
CA TYR A 510 -20.91 8.23 -17.69
C TYR A 510 -20.61 6.93 -18.42
N PHE A 511 -19.62 6.20 -17.99
CA PHE A 511 -19.33 4.83 -18.40
C PHE A 511 -20.32 3.87 -17.75
N THR A 512 -21.57 3.86 -18.25
CA THR A 512 -22.67 3.06 -17.66
C THR A 512 -22.48 1.56 -17.84
N ASN A 513 -21.68 1.11 -18.82
CA ASN A 513 -21.29 -0.29 -18.97
C ASN A 513 -20.55 -0.79 -17.72
N VAL A 514 -19.71 0.02 -17.09
CA VAL A 514 -19.00 -0.33 -15.85
C VAL A 514 -20.00 -0.68 -14.73
N LEU A 515 -21.08 0.09 -14.62
CA LEU A 515 -22.14 -0.19 -13.62
C LEU A 515 -22.97 -1.42 -13.98
N GLU A 516 -23.22 -1.66 -15.27
CA GLU A 516 -23.96 -2.86 -15.69
C GLU A 516 -23.16 -4.13 -15.43
N GLU A 517 -21.85 -4.11 -15.69
CA GLU A 517 -20.96 -5.23 -15.41
C GLU A 517 -20.74 -5.46 -13.89
N ALA A 518 -20.96 -4.42 -13.05
CA ALA A 518 -20.90 -4.53 -11.59
C ALA A 518 -22.15 -5.18 -10.96
N LYS A 519 -23.21 -5.38 -11.72
CA LYS A 519 -24.45 -5.97 -11.19
C LYS A 519 -24.33 -7.48 -11.05
N VAL A 520 -24.82 -7.98 -9.93
CA VAL A 520 -25.02 -9.40 -9.66
C VAL A 520 -26.52 -9.65 -9.59
N ASP A 521 -27.03 -10.54 -10.44
CA ASP A 521 -28.47 -10.84 -10.57
C ASP A 521 -29.34 -9.57 -10.74
N GLY A 522 -28.81 -8.57 -11.47
CA GLY A 522 -29.47 -7.30 -11.76
C GLY A 522 -29.40 -6.25 -10.67
N ASN A 523 -28.78 -6.53 -9.52
CA ASN A 523 -28.59 -5.62 -8.39
C ASN A 523 -27.15 -5.10 -8.31
N LEU A 524 -26.97 -3.85 -7.97
CA LEU A 524 -25.67 -3.22 -7.76
C LEU A 524 -25.32 -3.21 -6.27
N TYR A 525 -24.62 -4.24 -5.80
CA TYR A 525 -24.20 -4.34 -4.40
C TYR A 525 -22.91 -3.61 -4.10
N GLN A 526 -21.94 -3.64 -5.02
CA GLN A 526 -20.65 -2.97 -4.94
C GLN A 526 -20.64 -1.83 -5.97
N PHE A 527 -20.67 -0.59 -5.49
CA PHE A 527 -20.58 0.57 -6.38
C PHE A 527 -19.11 0.88 -6.67
N PRO A 528 -18.64 0.74 -7.92
CA PRO A 528 -17.26 1.06 -8.28
C PRO A 528 -17.08 2.57 -8.36
N VAL A 529 -16.51 3.19 -7.34
CA VAL A 529 -16.20 4.64 -7.31
C VAL A 529 -15.15 4.97 -8.35
N CYS A 530 -14.10 4.16 -8.40
CA CYS A 530 -13.14 4.08 -9.49
C CYS A 530 -12.72 2.62 -9.71
N TYR A 531 -12.10 2.34 -10.86
CA TYR A 531 -11.82 0.99 -11.30
C TYR A 531 -10.51 0.90 -12.06
N THR A 532 -10.01 -0.31 -12.21
CA THR A 532 -8.88 -0.67 -13.06
C THR A 532 -9.35 -1.52 -14.22
N ILE A 533 -8.53 -1.63 -15.25
CA ILE A 533 -8.78 -2.50 -16.41
C ILE A 533 -7.66 -3.53 -16.48
N GLU A 534 -8.06 -4.78 -16.41
CA GLU A 534 -7.15 -5.94 -16.49
C GLU A 534 -7.30 -6.62 -17.85
N GLY A 535 -6.18 -6.83 -18.53
CA GLY A 535 -6.19 -7.49 -19.81
C GLY A 535 -4.80 -7.65 -20.43
N ILE A 536 -4.81 -8.07 -21.69
CA ILE A 536 -3.59 -8.29 -22.46
C ILE A 536 -3.28 -7.04 -23.27
N HIS A 537 -2.27 -6.28 -22.87
CA HIS A 537 -1.75 -5.17 -23.64
C HIS A 537 -1.00 -5.70 -24.86
N THR A 538 -1.42 -5.29 -26.06
CA THR A 538 -0.82 -5.76 -27.32
C THR A 538 -1.18 -4.79 -28.47
N ASP A 539 -0.75 -5.09 -29.67
CA ASP A 539 -1.18 -4.39 -30.88
C ASP A 539 -2.58 -4.87 -31.29
N ALA A 540 -3.49 -3.95 -31.55
CA ALA A 540 -4.88 -4.23 -31.97
C ALA A 540 -5.01 -5.17 -33.18
N LYS A 541 -3.97 -5.30 -34.00
CA LYS A 541 -3.93 -6.26 -35.11
C LYS A 541 -3.99 -7.72 -34.67
N TYR A 542 -3.70 -8.02 -33.40
CA TYR A 542 -3.71 -9.37 -32.84
C TYR A 542 -5.06 -9.75 -32.24
N ALA A 543 -6.01 -8.82 -32.15
CA ALA A 543 -7.34 -9.09 -31.64
C ALA A 543 -8.01 -10.26 -32.34
N GLY A 544 -8.75 -11.08 -31.59
CA GLY A 544 -9.59 -12.11 -32.13
C GLY A 544 -10.74 -11.57 -32.99
N ALA A 545 -11.62 -12.41 -33.45
CA ALA A 545 -12.73 -12.04 -34.34
C ALA A 545 -13.71 -11.02 -33.72
N SER A 546 -13.80 -10.97 -32.38
CA SER A 546 -14.60 -9.98 -31.65
C SER A 546 -14.02 -8.55 -31.78
N GLY A 547 -12.71 -8.42 -32.04
CA GLY A 547 -11.99 -7.16 -32.05
C GLY A 547 -11.61 -6.62 -30.67
N VAL A 548 -12.01 -7.28 -29.56
CA VAL A 548 -11.86 -6.79 -28.18
C VAL A 548 -11.22 -7.82 -27.23
N GLY A 549 -11.06 -9.05 -27.65
CA GLY A 549 -10.49 -10.13 -26.83
C GLY A 549 -10.21 -11.37 -27.65
N PHE A 550 -10.02 -12.51 -26.98
CA PHE A 550 -9.69 -13.79 -27.58
C PHE A 550 -10.66 -14.87 -27.13
N THR A 551 -11.11 -15.69 -28.08
CA THR A 551 -11.55 -17.03 -27.72
C THR A 551 -10.36 -17.90 -27.32
N THR A 552 -10.58 -19.00 -26.58
CA THR A 552 -9.50 -19.94 -26.21
C THR A 552 -8.69 -20.39 -27.41
N LYS A 553 -9.31 -20.67 -28.55
CA LYS A 553 -8.65 -21.09 -29.79
C LYS A 553 -7.84 -19.98 -30.46
N GLU A 554 -8.34 -18.75 -30.42
CA GLU A 554 -7.64 -17.59 -30.96
C GLU A 554 -6.42 -17.26 -30.13
N TYR A 555 -6.53 -17.41 -28.80
CA TYR A 555 -5.41 -17.18 -27.90
C TYR A 555 -4.34 -18.27 -28.03
N GLU A 556 -4.74 -19.54 -28.13
CA GLU A 556 -3.80 -20.63 -28.43
C GLU A 556 -3.01 -20.35 -29.74
N LYS A 557 -3.69 -19.86 -30.77
CA LYS A 557 -3.03 -19.46 -32.01
C LYS A 557 -2.09 -18.28 -31.79
N PHE A 558 -2.52 -17.25 -31.03
CA PHE A 558 -1.70 -16.08 -30.70
C PHE A 558 -0.45 -16.48 -29.91
N LEU A 559 -0.57 -17.35 -28.90
CA LEU A 559 0.56 -17.92 -28.17
C LEU A 559 1.58 -18.58 -29.11
N ASN A 560 1.11 -19.48 -29.99
CA ASN A 560 1.98 -20.27 -30.83
C ASN A 560 2.62 -19.47 -31.97
N GLU A 561 1.85 -18.58 -32.62
CA GLU A 561 2.34 -17.86 -33.82
C GLU A 561 3.01 -16.52 -33.49
N THR A 562 2.69 -15.92 -32.32
CA THR A 562 3.14 -14.57 -31.98
C THR A 562 4.06 -14.53 -30.78
N LEU A 563 3.73 -15.30 -29.74
CA LEU A 563 4.45 -15.30 -28.46
C LEU A 563 5.41 -16.51 -28.29
N ASN A 564 5.64 -17.28 -29.37
CA ASN A 564 6.56 -18.43 -29.37
C ASN A 564 6.23 -19.48 -28.27
N GLY A 565 4.97 -19.61 -27.91
CA GLY A 565 4.48 -20.56 -26.89
C GLY A 565 4.62 -20.08 -25.45
N THR A 566 5.01 -18.80 -25.21
CA THR A 566 5.10 -18.23 -23.86
C THR A 566 3.80 -17.53 -23.49
N ASP A 567 3.10 -18.00 -22.46
CA ASP A 567 1.90 -17.34 -21.96
C ASP A 567 2.28 -16.12 -21.13
N VAL A 568 1.52 -15.05 -21.28
CA VAL A 568 1.70 -13.78 -20.54
C VAL A 568 0.91 -13.74 -19.22
N ILE A 569 0.00 -14.70 -18.98
CA ILE A 569 -0.77 -14.81 -17.73
C ILE A 569 0.01 -15.67 -16.73
N PRO A 570 0.56 -15.09 -15.65
CA PRO A 570 1.49 -15.77 -14.76
C PRO A 570 0.78 -16.65 -13.72
N ALA A 571 0.15 -17.74 -14.13
CA ALA A 571 -0.57 -18.64 -13.23
C ALA A 571 -0.42 -20.10 -13.63
N GLY A 572 -0.44 -21.01 -12.65
CA GLY A 572 -0.57 -22.44 -12.87
C GLY A 572 -2.03 -22.84 -13.17
N GLN A 573 -2.23 -24.07 -13.64
CA GLN A 573 -3.51 -24.54 -14.17
C GLN A 573 -4.72 -24.23 -13.26
N ALA A 574 -4.61 -24.46 -11.95
CA ALA A 574 -5.75 -24.28 -11.05
C ALA A 574 -6.13 -22.79 -10.89
N ILE A 575 -5.16 -21.93 -10.69
CA ILE A 575 -5.37 -20.48 -10.57
C ILE A 575 -5.77 -19.87 -11.92
N TYR A 576 -5.12 -20.30 -13.00
CA TYR A 576 -5.49 -19.87 -14.34
C TYR A 576 -6.97 -20.21 -14.66
N PHE A 577 -7.39 -21.42 -14.30
CA PHE A 577 -8.79 -21.84 -14.48
C PHE A 577 -9.76 -20.95 -13.70
N THR A 578 -9.45 -20.63 -12.44
CA THR A 578 -10.31 -19.72 -11.65
C THR A 578 -10.34 -18.30 -12.23
N LYS A 579 -9.25 -17.79 -12.79
CA LYS A 579 -9.24 -16.49 -13.50
C LYS A 579 -10.19 -16.53 -14.71
N LEU A 580 -10.18 -17.59 -15.52
CA LEU A 580 -11.11 -17.74 -16.64
C LEU A 580 -12.55 -17.97 -16.19
N PHE A 581 -12.75 -18.76 -15.12
CA PHE A 581 -14.07 -18.99 -14.55
C PHE A 581 -14.70 -17.69 -14.04
N ASN A 582 -13.96 -16.90 -13.26
CA ASN A 582 -14.44 -15.62 -12.73
C ASN A 582 -14.76 -14.62 -13.86
N ASN A 583 -14.00 -14.67 -14.96
CA ASN A 583 -14.27 -13.84 -16.15
C ASN A 583 -15.60 -14.18 -16.82
N MET A 584 -16.18 -15.35 -16.53
CA MET A 584 -17.39 -15.86 -17.14
C MET A 584 -18.39 -16.44 -16.11
N SER A 585 -18.27 -16.06 -14.84
CA SER A 585 -19.03 -16.66 -13.73
C SER A 585 -20.54 -16.62 -13.94
N GLU A 586 -21.06 -15.59 -14.61
CA GLU A 586 -22.48 -15.42 -14.95
C GLU A 586 -23.02 -16.51 -15.89
N LYS A 587 -22.16 -17.29 -16.55
CA LYS A 587 -22.54 -18.45 -17.38
C LYS A 587 -22.61 -19.74 -16.57
N PHE A 588 -21.96 -19.79 -15.43
CA PHE A 588 -21.83 -21.00 -14.62
C PHE A 588 -22.66 -20.96 -13.35
N ILE A 589 -22.96 -19.72 -12.86
CA ILE A 589 -23.83 -19.52 -11.71
C ILE A 589 -24.91 -18.51 -12.12
N VAL A 590 -26.16 -19.00 -12.17
CA VAL A 590 -27.32 -18.20 -12.60
C VAL A 590 -28.44 -18.39 -11.57
N ASP A 591 -28.99 -17.29 -11.07
CA ASP A 591 -30.05 -17.28 -10.06
C ASP A 591 -29.76 -18.23 -8.87
N GLY A 592 -28.51 -18.16 -8.36
CA GLY A 592 -28.06 -18.99 -7.25
C GLY A 592 -27.88 -20.48 -7.57
N LYS A 593 -27.84 -20.86 -8.84
CA LYS A 593 -27.64 -22.25 -9.28
C LYS A 593 -26.34 -22.42 -10.05
N ALA A 594 -25.52 -23.35 -9.59
CA ALA A 594 -24.29 -23.73 -10.27
C ALA A 594 -24.57 -24.76 -11.37
N ASP A 595 -24.02 -24.56 -12.58
CA ASP A 595 -24.00 -25.52 -13.69
C ASP A 595 -22.60 -25.65 -14.29
N PHE A 596 -21.87 -26.66 -13.85
CA PHE A 596 -20.50 -26.97 -14.31
C PHE A 596 -20.53 -28.14 -15.34
N SER A 597 -21.71 -28.51 -15.84
CA SER A 597 -21.88 -29.50 -16.89
C SER A 597 -21.96 -28.90 -18.30
N SER A 598 -21.85 -27.56 -18.41
CA SER A 598 -21.96 -26.85 -19.68
C SER A 598 -20.75 -27.08 -20.60
N ALA A 599 -20.96 -26.94 -21.91
CA ALA A 599 -19.89 -27.06 -22.90
C ALA A 599 -18.82 -25.96 -22.73
N GLU A 600 -19.20 -24.80 -22.23
CA GLU A 600 -18.31 -23.68 -21.95
C GLU A 600 -17.37 -24.00 -20.79
N PHE A 601 -17.87 -24.61 -19.71
CA PHE A 601 -17.05 -25.07 -18.60
C PHE A 601 -16.01 -26.12 -19.03
N GLU A 602 -16.50 -27.13 -19.83
CA GLU A 602 -15.62 -28.17 -20.40
C GLU A 602 -14.54 -27.55 -21.28
N GLN A 603 -14.88 -26.61 -22.16
CA GLN A 603 -13.93 -25.91 -23.05
C GLN A 603 -12.84 -25.16 -22.29
N LEU A 604 -13.19 -24.44 -21.22
CA LEU A 604 -12.21 -23.75 -20.40
C LEU A 604 -11.27 -24.72 -19.69
N ALA A 605 -11.81 -25.79 -19.09
CA ALA A 605 -11.04 -26.78 -18.36
C ALA A 605 -10.06 -27.55 -19.28
N GLU A 606 -10.53 -27.94 -20.49
CA GLU A 606 -9.67 -28.58 -21.48
C GLU A 606 -8.57 -27.65 -22.01
N TYR A 607 -8.94 -26.39 -22.33
CA TYR A 607 -7.98 -25.39 -22.77
C TYR A 607 -6.84 -25.21 -21.74
N VAL A 608 -7.18 -25.04 -20.47
CA VAL A 608 -6.20 -24.85 -19.40
C VAL A 608 -5.30 -26.07 -19.25
N LYS A 609 -5.90 -27.27 -19.25
CA LYS A 609 -5.14 -28.52 -19.13
C LYS A 609 -4.12 -28.72 -20.25
N ASP A 610 -4.50 -28.34 -21.47
CA ASP A 610 -3.70 -28.62 -22.66
C ASP A 610 -2.62 -27.55 -22.93
N ASN A 611 -2.84 -26.30 -22.46
CA ASN A 611 -2.03 -25.15 -22.85
C ASN A 611 -1.29 -24.48 -21.68
N VAL A 612 -1.72 -24.67 -20.42
CA VAL A 612 -1.14 -24.01 -19.27
C VAL A 612 -0.23 -24.95 -18.47
N GLN A 613 0.82 -24.46 -17.89
CA GLN A 613 1.68 -25.24 -17.01
C GLN A 613 0.97 -25.59 -15.70
N LEU A 614 1.31 -26.73 -15.10
CA LEU A 614 0.66 -27.22 -13.89
C LEU A 614 0.74 -26.25 -12.72
N ASN A 615 1.91 -25.65 -12.52
CA ASN A 615 2.15 -24.65 -11.48
C ASN A 615 2.75 -23.38 -12.12
N SER A 616 2.52 -22.24 -11.50
CA SER A 616 3.24 -21.01 -11.85
C SER A 616 4.75 -21.16 -11.56
N LYS A 617 5.56 -20.31 -12.19
CA LYS A 617 6.97 -20.22 -11.85
C LYS A 617 7.13 -19.66 -10.44
N SER A 618 8.14 -20.11 -9.72
CA SER A 618 8.53 -19.44 -8.49
C SER A 618 9.10 -18.06 -8.78
N TRP A 619 9.02 -17.16 -7.82
CA TRP A 619 9.61 -15.82 -7.95
C TRP A 619 11.13 -15.90 -8.16
N ASP A 620 11.82 -16.87 -7.54
CA ASP A 620 13.26 -17.10 -7.78
C ASP A 620 13.55 -17.54 -9.23
N GLU A 621 12.62 -18.25 -9.89
CA GLU A 621 12.73 -18.60 -11.30
C GLU A 621 12.38 -17.42 -12.23
N MET A 622 11.45 -16.54 -11.81
CA MET A 622 11.10 -15.35 -12.58
C MET A 622 12.14 -14.25 -12.45
N TYR A 623 12.71 -14.06 -11.25
CA TYR A 623 13.66 -13.00 -10.92
C TYR A 623 15.08 -13.57 -10.72
N ASN A 624 15.53 -14.43 -11.62
CA ASN A 624 16.88 -15.01 -11.56
C ASN A 624 17.95 -13.92 -11.76
N TYR A 625 18.75 -13.64 -10.72
CA TYR A 625 19.79 -12.61 -10.76
C TYR A 625 20.90 -12.86 -11.80
N ASP A 626 21.08 -14.09 -12.28
CA ASP A 626 21.98 -14.40 -13.40
C ASP A 626 21.44 -13.86 -14.75
N ASP A 627 20.14 -13.49 -14.79
CA ASP A 627 19.48 -12.91 -15.94
C ASP A 627 19.37 -11.38 -15.88
N VAL A 628 19.95 -10.72 -14.86
CA VAL A 628 19.96 -9.26 -14.77
C VAL A 628 20.78 -8.64 -15.91
N VAL A 629 20.15 -7.72 -16.63
CA VAL A 629 20.82 -6.92 -17.66
C VAL A 629 21.48 -5.71 -16.98
N THR A 630 22.69 -5.92 -16.47
CA THR A 630 23.40 -5.01 -15.57
C THR A 630 23.54 -3.59 -16.13
N ASP A 631 23.90 -3.47 -17.41
CA ASP A 631 24.13 -2.16 -18.03
C ASP A 631 22.82 -1.38 -18.19
N VAL A 632 21.72 -2.07 -18.50
CA VAL A 632 20.38 -1.46 -18.60
C VAL A 632 19.87 -1.10 -17.21
N SER A 633 19.97 -2.00 -16.24
CA SER A 633 19.57 -1.76 -14.85
C SER A 633 20.27 -0.54 -14.25
N TYR A 634 21.54 -0.35 -14.53
CA TYR A 634 22.30 0.82 -14.11
C TYR A 634 21.79 2.10 -14.79
N ALA A 635 21.52 2.04 -16.10
CA ALA A 635 21.07 3.20 -16.88
C ALA A 635 19.66 3.71 -16.46
N VAL A 636 18.78 2.79 -16.05
CA VAL A 636 17.38 3.14 -15.67
C VAL A 636 17.17 3.26 -14.16
N GLY A 637 18.19 2.99 -13.35
CA GLY A 637 18.10 3.08 -11.89
C GLY A 637 17.23 2.01 -11.22
N THR A 638 16.87 0.95 -11.94
CA THR A 638 16.10 -0.19 -11.43
C THR A 638 16.65 -1.52 -11.94
N THR A 639 16.36 -2.61 -11.27
CA THR A 639 16.80 -3.94 -11.71
C THR A 639 15.97 -4.41 -12.91
N VAL A 640 16.66 -4.80 -13.98
CA VAL A 640 16.04 -5.30 -15.22
C VAL A 640 16.54 -6.70 -15.50
N PHE A 641 15.63 -7.64 -15.66
CA PHE A 641 15.92 -9.02 -15.97
C PHE A 641 15.76 -9.29 -17.48
N LYS A 642 16.49 -10.28 -18.03
CA LYS A 642 16.43 -10.65 -19.46
C LYS A 642 15.05 -11.15 -19.93
N GLY A 643 14.13 -11.36 -19.11
CA GLY A 643 12.74 -11.70 -19.42
C GLY A 643 11.77 -10.65 -18.93
N ASP A 644 12.27 -9.51 -18.51
CA ASP A 644 11.45 -8.45 -17.99
C ASP A 644 10.63 -7.81 -19.12
N TYR A 645 9.34 -7.73 -18.92
CA TYR A 645 8.39 -7.25 -19.91
C TYR A 645 8.64 -5.79 -20.31
N SER A 646 9.31 -5.02 -19.46
CA SER A 646 9.63 -3.61 -19.73
C SER A 646 10.57 -3.37 -20.91
N TYR A 647 11.25 -4.42 -21.42
CA TYR A 647 12.22 -4.29 -22.51
C TYR A 647 12.06 -5.32 -23.61
N SER A 648 10.98 -6.03 -23.62
CA SER A 648 10.86 -7.18 -24.47
C SER A 648 10.59 -6.77 -25.92
N GLU A 649 11.17 -7.54 -26.83
CA GLU A 649 10.60 -7.74 -28.16
C GLU A 649 9.19 -8.38 -28.02
N ASP A 650 8.66 -8.44 -26.78
CA ASP A 650 7.40 -9.09 -26.47
C ASP A 650 6.25 -8.27 -27.01
N LYS A 651 5.43 -8.96 -27.72
CA LYS A 651 4.31 -8.38 -28.46
C LYS A 651 3.06 -8.26 -27.60
N ALA A 652 3.14 -8.70 -26.34
CA ALA A 652 2.03 -8.64 -25.40
C ALA A 652 2.52 -8.71 -23.96
N VAL A 653 1.77 -8.14 -23.03
CA VAL A 653 1.91 -8.26 -21.58
C VAL A 653 0.53 -8.32 -20.93
N PHE A 654 0.37 -9.16 -19.91
CA PHE A 654 -0.81 -9.15 -19.07
C PHE A 654 -0.58 -8.24 -17.87
N CYS A 655 -1.37 -7.18 -17.76
CA CYS A 655 -1.26 -6.27 -16.63
C CYS A 655 -2.57 -5.55 -16.31
N THR A 656 -2.59 -4.90 -15.15
CA THR A 656 -3.65 -4.03 -14.69
C THR A 656 -3.31 -2.59 -15.02
N THR A 657 -4.24 -1.85 -15.57
CA THR A 657 -4.13 -0.42 -15.88
C THR A 657 -5.02 0.36 -14.92
N TYR A 658 -4.45 1.32 -14.21
CA TYR A 658 -5.13 2.07 -13.15
C TYR A 658 -5.80 3.35 -13.66
N GLY A 659 -5.18 4.05 -14.59
CA GLY A 659 -5.67 5.30 -15.16
C GLY A 659 -5.08 5.62 -16.52
N ILE A 660 -5.38 6.80 -17.04
CA ILE A 660 -4.96 7.21 -18.39
C ILE A 660 -3.46 7.48 -18.47
N SER A 661 -2.84 8.00 -17.41
CA SER A 661 -1.40 8.20 -17.33
C SER A 661 -0.68 6.86 -17.36
N ASN A 662 -1.14 5.90 -16.55
CA ASN A 662 -0.61 4.54 -16.53
C ASN A 662 -0.77 3.84 -17.91
N TYR A 663 -1.88 4.05 -18.61
CA TYR A 663 -2.05 3.55 -19.99
C TYR A 663 -1.00 4.13 -20.95
N PHE A 664 -0.70 5.41 -20.88
CA PHE A 664 0.33 6.04 -21.72
C PHE A 664 1.73 5.57 -21.35
N SER A 665 2.00 5.43 -20.05
CA SER A 665 3.24 4.84 -19.56
C SER A 665 3.45 3.44 -20.11
N ASN A 666 2.43 2.59 -20.06
CA ASN A 666 2.48 1.23 -20.60
C ASN A 666 2.74 1.23 -22.13
N MET A 667 2.15 2.16 -22.88
CA MET A 667 2.42 2.28 -24.32
C MET A 667 3.89 2.65 -24.63
N VAL A 668 4.52 3.44 -23.76
CA VAL A 668 5.94 3.79 -23.90
C VAL A 668 6.81 2.60 -23.53
N GLN A 669 6.51 1.96 -22.39
CA GLN A 669 7.25 0.85 -21.82
C GLN A 669 7.18 -0.40 -22.73
N TYR A 670 6.00 -0.75 -23.20
CA TYR A 670 5.72 -1.93 -24.03
C TYR A 670 5.53 -1.50 -25.49
N GLN A 671 6.63 -1.25 -26.17
CA GLN A 671 6.62 -0.70 -27.51
C GLN A 671 5.79 -1.52 -28.51
N GLY A 672 4.90 -0.82 -29.24
CA GLY A 672 4.00 -1.43 -30.21
C GLY A 672 2.69 -1.93 -29.62
N THR A 673 2.47 -1.81 -28.33
CA THR A 673 1.13 -2.02 -27.73
C THR A 673 0.30 -0.75 -27.95
N ASN A 674 -0.96 -0.90 -28.31
CA ASN A 674 -1.87 0.23 -28.55
C ASN A 674 -3.30 -0.09 -28.15
N THR A 675 -3.53 -1.25 -27.52
CA THR A 675 -4.85 -1.67 -27.03
C THR A 675 -4.71 -2.63 -25.85
N ILE A 676 -5.81 -2.83 -25.15
CA ILE A 676 -5.97 -3.84 -24.10
C ILE A 676 -7.04 -4.79 -24.57
N LEU A 677 -6.74 -6.08 -24.64
CA LEU A 677 -7.64 -7.15 -25.06
C LEU A 677 -8.03 -8.02 -23.88
N GLY A 678 -9.23 -8.58 -23.94
CA GLY A 678 -9.70 -9.54 -22.94
C GLY A 678 -8.88 -10.84 -22.95
N ILE A 679 -8.77 -11.47 -21.77
CA ILE A 679 -8.16 -12.79 -21.58
C ILE A 679 -8.94 -13.88 -22.31
N PRO A 680 -8.38 -15.10 -22.51
CA PRO A 680 -9.07 -16.17 -23.19
C PRO A 680 -10.44 -16.48 -22.58
N SER A 681 -11.44 -16.60 -23.43
CA SER A 681 -12.83 -16.89 -23.02
C SER A 681 -13.50 -17.83 -24.04
N THR A 682 -14.75 -18.19 -23.85
CA THR A 682 -15.50 -18.97 -24.87
C THR A 682 -16.13 -18.09 -25.94
N ASP A 683 -16.27 -16.78 -25.69
CA ASP A 683 -16.97 -15.81 -26.56
C ASP A 683 -16.08 -14.66 -27.05
N GLY A 684 -14.83 -14.59 -26.64
CA GLY A 684 -13.89 -13.54 -27.09
C GLY A 684 -14.24 -12.16 -26.56
N ARG A 685 -14.72 -12.09 -25.31
CA ARG A 685 -15.11 -10.85 -24.61
C ARG A 685 -13.93 -9.91 -24.39
N GLY A 686 -14.26 -8.65 -24.09
CA GLY A 686 -13.28 -7.58 -23.82
C GLY A 686 -12.53 -7.73 -22.50
N PRO A 687 -11.63 -6.75 -22.19
CA PRO A 687 -10.91 -6.72 -20.93
C PRO A 687 -11.85 -6.65 -19.72
N ARG A 688 -11.35 -7.07 -18.57
CA ARG A 688 -12.12 -7.04 -17.33
C ARG A 688 -11.99 -5.71 -16.61
N ILE A 689 -13.04 -5.34 -15.89
CA ILE A 689 -13.03 -4.27 -14.91
C ILE A 689 -12.81 -4.87 -13.54
N ALA A 690 -11.94 -4.28 -12.74
CA ALA A 690 -11.84 -4.57 -11.31
C ALA A 690 -12.10 -3.27 -10.53
N PRO A 691 -13.03 -3.26 -9.54
CA PRO A 691 -13.20 -2.09 -8.69
C PRO A 691 -11.89 -1.82 -7.94
N TYR A 692 -11.39 -0.60 -8.04
CA TYR A 692 -10.21 -0.17 -7.28
C TYR A 692 -10.62 0.45 -5.94
N PHE A 693 -11.63 1.34 -5.99
CA PHE A 693 -12.38 1.75 -4.82
C PHE A 693 -13.84 1.42 -5.02
N SER A 694 -14.39 0.64 -4.12
CA SER A 694 -15.81 0.27 -4.12
C SER A 694 -16.48 0.62 -2.82
N ILE A 695 -17.76 0.96 -2.90
CA ILE A 695 -18.63 1.19 -1.74
C ILE A 695 -19.78 0.20 -1.78
N ALA A 696 -20.04 -0.45 -0.65
CA ALA A 696 -21.25 -1.22 -0.41
C ALA A 696 -21.96 -0.70 0.85
N VAL A 697 -23.25 -0.97 0.94
CA VAL A 697 -24.07 -0.58 2.10
C VAL A 697 -24.71 -1.83 2.68
N SER A 698 -24.58 -2.01 3.98
CA SER A 698 -25.16 -3.14 4.72
C SER A 698 -26.68 -3.13 4.63
N SER A 699 -27.29 -4.30 4.48
CA SER A 699 -28.75 -4.47 4.55
C SER A 699 -29.32 -4.13 5.94
N GLN A 700 -28.47 -4.13 6.95
CA GLN A 700 -28.81 -3.81 8.35
C GLN A 700 -28.28 -2.42 8.79
N ALA A 701 -27.86 -1.58 7.83
CA ALA A 701 -27.38 -0.23 8.14
C ALA A 701 -28.40 0.58 8.92
N GLU A 702 -27.95 1.40 9.89
CA GLU A 702 -28.80 2.27 10.71
C GLU A 702 -29.67 3.17 9.85
N ASN A 703 -29.13 3.67 8.73
CA ASN A 703 -29.93 4.43 7.77
C ASN A 703 -29.39 4.31 6.33
N VAL A 704 -30.01 3.43 5.56
CA VAL A 704 -29.65 3.16 4.18
C VAL A 704 -29.74 4.42 3.28
N ASP A 705 -30.75 5.27 3.50
CA ASP A 705 -30.89 6.50 2.71
C ASP A 705 -29.72 7.47 2.94
N ALA A 706 -29.26 7.61 4.18
CA ALA A 706 -28.09 8.45 4.49
C ALA A 706 -26.81 7.88 3.89
N CYS A 707 -26.62 6.54 3.92
CA CYS A 707 -25.53 5.88 3.21
C CYS A 707 -25.63 6.13 1.69
N GLY A 708 -26.84 6.08 1.13
CA GLY A 708 -27.10 6.38 -0.28
C GLY A 708 -26.79 7.85 -0.65
N GLU A 709 -26.98 8.82 0.27
CA GLU A 709 -26.54 10.20 0.08
C GLU A 709 -25.00 10.29 -0.03
N PHE A 710 -24.28 9.54 0.78
CA PHE A 710 -22.81 9.46 0.66
C PHE A 710 -22.39 8.84 -0.70
N VAL A 711 -23.03 7.76 -1.15
CA VAL A 711 -22.79 7.18 -2.48
C VAL A 711 -23.00 8.21 -3.59
N LYS A 712 -24.05 9.03 -3.50
CA LYS A 712 -24.29 10.12 -4.47
C LYS A 712 -23.21 11.18 -4.45
N LEU A 713 -22.66 11.50 -3.26
CA LEU A 713 -21.58 12.46 -3.13
C LEU A 713 -20.32 11.99 -3.91
N LEU A 714 -20.04 10.68 -3.89
CA LEU A 714 -18.90 10.11 -4.64
C LEU A 714 -19.07 10.19 -6.17
N LEU A 715 -20.31 10.40 -6.66
CA LEU A 715 -20.61 10.66 -8.06
C LEU A 715 -20.59 12.15 -8.43
N SER A 716 -20.34 13.05 -7.47
CA SER A 716 -20.25 14.47 -7.79
C SER A 716 -19.07 14.77 -8.73
N ASP A 717 -19.24 15.84 -9.52
CA ASP A 717 -18.21 16.22 -10.51
C ASP A 717 -16.87 16.51 -9.84
N ASP A 718 -16.87 17.12 -8.65
CA ASP A 718 -15.63 17.44 -7.91
C ASP A 718 -14.89 16.18 -7.48
N VAL A 719 -15.57 15.19 -6.89
CA VAL A 719 -14.93 13.94 -6.45
C VAL A 719 -14.45 13.12 -7.66
N GLN A 720 -15.28 12.98 -8.69
CA GLN A 720 -14.91 12.24 -9.90
C GLN A 720 -13.72 12.89 -10.62
N LYS A 721 -13.65 14.21 -10.65
CA LYS A 721 -12.53 14.96 -11.22
C LYS A 721 -11.25 14.79 -10.40
N SER A 722 -11.33 14.87 -9.07
CA SER A 722 -10.18 14.69 -8.20
C SER A 722 -9.58 13.28 -8.36
N LEU A 723 -10.43 12.24 -8.31
CA LEU A 723 -10.02 10.86 -8.56
C LEU A 723 -9.36 10.66 -9.93
N ALA A 724 -9.92 11.25 -11.00
CA ALA A 724 -9.36 11.13 -12.34
C ALA A 724 -7.98 11.79 -12.45
N LEU A 725 -7.78 12.94 -11.80
CA LEU A 725 -6.50 13.65 -11.77
C LEU A 725 -5.45 12.95 -10.91
N SER A 726 -5.86 12.05 -10.02
CA SER A 726 -4.97 11.12 -9.28
C SER A 726 -4.72 9.81 -10.03
N ASP A 727 -4.89 9.82 -11.36
CA ASP A 727 -4.70 8.70 -12.30
C ASP A 727 -5.58 7.47 -12.01
N ASN A 728 -6.85 7.71 -11.70
CA ASN A 728 -7.84 6.63 -11.59
C ASN A 728 -8.81 6.66 -12.77
N PHE A 729 -9.23 5.48 -13.24
CA PHE A 729 -10.41 5.42 -14.10
C PHE A 729 -11.67 5.65 -13.27
N VAL A 730 -12.49 6.58 -13.72
CA VAL A 730 -13.70 7.05 -13.05
C VAL A 730 -14.94 6.87 -13.93
N LEU A 731 -16.12 6.95 -13.32
CA LEU A 731 -17.38 6.81 -14.08
C LEU A 731 -17.68 8.02 -14.96
N SER A 732 -17.25 9.24 -14.60
CA SER A 732 -17.47 10.46 -15.37
C SER A 732 -16.57 10.52 -16.60
N ARG A 733 -17.18 10.52 -17.82
CA ARG A 733 -16.46 10.70 -19.08
C ARG A 733 -15.78 12.07 -19.18
N GLU A 734 -16.41 13.11 -18.61
CA GLU A 734 -15.83 14.46 -18.60
C GLU A 734 -14.56 14.51 -17.76
N ALA A 735 -14.60 13.98 -16.53
CA ALA A 735 -13.44 13.90 -15.63
C ALA A 735 -12.31 13.04 -16.23
N PHE A 736 -12.64 11.89 -16.83
CA PHE A 736 -11.69 11.04 -17.55
C PHE A 736 -11.01 11.80 -18.71
N ARG A 737 -11.77 12.50 -19.54
CA ARG A 737 -11.22 13.27 -20.67
C ARG A 737 -10.36 14.46 -20.22
N GLU A 738 -10.71 15.09 -19.09
CA GLU A 738 -9.91 16.16 -18.50
C GLU A 738 -8.55 15.63 -18.04
N ALA A 739 -8.52 14.53 -17.29
CA ALA A 739 -7.29 13.83 -16.91
C ALA A 739 -6.48 13.40 -18.15
N GLY A 740 -7.15 12.89 -19.18
CA GLY A 740 -6.52 12.51 -20.44
C GLY A 740 -5.81 13.67 -21.14
N LYS A 741 -6.36 14.88 -21.12
CA LYS A 741 -5.70 16.07 -21.68
C LYS A 741 -4.45 16.45 -20.90
N VAL A 742 -4.53 16.38 -19.56
CA VAL A 742 -3.36 16.61 -18.69
C VAL A 742 -2.28 15.56 -18.98
N ALA A 743 -2.64 14.29 -19.11
CA ALA A 743 -1.71 13.22 -19.45
C ALA A 743 -1.05 13.44 -20.83
N VAL A 744 -1.82 13.85 -21.86
CA VAL A 744 -1.29 14.16 -23.19
C VAL A 744 -0.27 15.32 -23.12
N GLU A 745 -0.57 16.36 -22.37
CA GLU A 745 0.33 17.50 -22.19
C GLU A 745 1.63 17.06 -21.48
N TYR A 746 1.50 16.30 -20.41
CA TYR A 746 2.62 15.78 -19.62
C TYR A 746 3.55 14.88 -20.46
N TYR A 747 3.03 13.86 -21.13
CA TYR A 747 3.85 12.92 -21.91
C TYR A 747 4.42 13.51 -23.20
N ASN A 748 3.81 14.52 -23.77
CA ASN A 748 4.39 15.28 -24.90
C ASN A 748 5.40 16.34 -24.43
N GLY A 749 5.38 16.69 -23.17
CA GLY A 749 6.30 17.60 -22.49
C GLY A 749 7.39 16.88 -21.71
N GLU A 750 7.58 17.29 -20.46
CA GLU A 750 8.64 16.81 -19.58
C GLU A 750 8.54 15.30 -19.26
N GLY A 751 7.35 14.76 -19.09
CA GLY A 751 7.15 13.34 -18.77
C GLY A 751 7.66 12.38 -19.83
N GLY A 752 7.61 12.79 -21.09
CA GLY A 752 8.16 12.00 -22.19
C GLY A 752 9.69 11.94 -22.24
N ASP A 753 10.40 12.82 -21.53
CA ASP A 753 11.87 12.82 -21.50
C ASP A 753 12.44 11.73 -20.58
N TYR A 754 11.66 11.27 -19.59
CA TYR A 754 12.09 10.27 -18.61
C TYR A 754 11.73 8.83 -19.00
N MET A 755 10.79 8.67 -19.95
CA MET A 755 10.41 7.35 -20.43
C MET A 755 11.14 7.02 -21.72
N VAL A 756 12.36 6.54 -21.59
CA VAL A 756 13.17 6.07 -22.70
C VAL A 756 13.14 4.55 -22.70
N ALA A 757 12.64 3.95 -23.77
CA ALA A 757 12.80 2.52 -23.95
C ALA A 757 14.27 2.21 -24.28
N TYR A 758 14.83 1.13 -23.71
CA TYR A 758 16.19 0.71 -23.94
C TYR A 758 16.22 -0.63 -24.69
N ASP A 759 17.16 -0.77 -25.64
CA ASP A 759 17.40 -2.05 -26.30
C ASP A 759 18.06 -3.01 -25.26
N PRO A 760 17.41 -4.14 -24.93
CA PRO A 760 17.91 -5.06 -23.92
C PRO A 760 19.24 -5.74 -24.29
N LYS A 761 19.63 -5.72 -25.59
CA LYS A 761 20.89 -6.30 -26.07
C LYS A 761 22.05 -5.35 -25.97
N THR A 762 21.81 -4.07 -26.13
CA THR A 762 22.86 -3.05 -26.22
C THR A 762 22.90 -2.12 -25.00
N GLY A 763 21.84 -2.08 -24.18
CA GLY A 763 21.70 -1.14 -23.07
C GLY A 763 21.57 0.34 -23.53
N MET A 764 21.43 0.55 -24.84
CA MET A 764 21.34 1.89 -25.41
C MET A 764 19.88 2.32 -25.56
N PRO A 765 19.60 3.61 -25.42
CA PRO A 765 18.27 4.12 -25.75
C PRO A 765 17.88 3.71 -27.15
N VAL A 766 16.71 3.11 -27.31
CA VAL A 766 16.15 2.85 -28.63
C VAL A 766 15.94 4.19 -29.33
N ASP A 767 16.37 4.31 -30.59
CA ASP A 767 16.24 5.54 -31.36
C ASP A 767 14.78 5.95 -31.45
N ASN A 768 14.43 6.95 -30.66
CA ASN A 768 13.08 7.33 -30.37
C ASN A 768 12.58 8.36 -31.38
N SER A 769 11.82 7.93 -32.30
CA SER A 769 10.64 8.71 -32.60
C SER A 769 9.75 8.71 -31.36
N ARG A 770 9.91 9.69 -30.46
CA ARG A 770 9.08 9.91 -29.27
C ARG A 770 7.63 9.59 -29.63
N LEU A 771 6.99 8.68 -28.88
CA LEU A 771 5.56 8.50 -29.02
C LEU A 771 4.91 9.86 -28.75
N THR A 772 4.11 10.33 -29.70
CA THR A 772 3.36 11.57 -29.53
C THR A 772 1.92 11.20 -29.23
N PHE A 773 1.44 11.64 -28.08
CA PHE A 773 0.08 11.41 -27.65
C PHE A 773 -0.85 12.53 -28.13
N SER A 774 -2.12 12.23 -28.28
CA SER A 774 -3.14 13.15 -28.79
C SER A 774 -4.52 12.78 -28.24
N GLU A 775 -5.54 13.60 -28.50
CA GLU A 775 -6.92 13.26 -28.17
C GLU A 775 -7.37 11.91 -28.76
N LYS A 776 -6.77 11.47 -29.86
CA LYS A 776 -7.05 10.14 -30.43
C LYS A 776 -6.72 9.02 -29.43
N ASN A 777 -5.66 9.15 -28.65
CA ASN A 777 -5.28 8.13 -27.66
C ASN A 777 -6.27 8.12 -26.48
N ILE A 778 -6.85 9.28 -26.13
CA ILE A 778 -7.95 9.37 -25.17
C ILE A 778 -9.19 8.68 -25.73
N ASP A 779 -9.55 8.95 -26.99
CA ASP A 779 -10.67 8.31 -27.67
C ASP A 779 -10.47 6.78 -27.80
N ASP A 780 -9.26 6.32 -28.02
CA ASP A 780 -8.95 4.89 -28.12
C ASP A 780 -9.09 4.21 -26.74
N MET A 781 -8.61 4.87 -25.66
CA MET A 781 -8.81 4.34 -24.30
C MET A 781 -10.29 4.35 -23.88
N GLU A 782 -11.05 5.38 -24.25
CA GLU A 782 -12.49 5.44 -24.03
C GLU A 782 -13.23 4.25 -24.70
N LYS A 783 -12.82 3.87 -25.93
CA LYS A 783 -13.34 2.68 -26.60
C LYS A 783 -12.98 1.37 -25.90
N ILE A 784 -11.77 1.31 -25.34
CA ILE A 784 -11.36 0.15 -24.54
C ILE A 784 -12.27 0.03 -23.31
N ILE A 785 -12.51 1.13 -22.57
CA ILE A 785 -13.44 1.14 -21.44
C ILE A 785 -14.84 0.71 -21.87
N ASP A 786 -15.35 1.24 -22.98
CA ASP A 786 -16.67 0.87 -23.52
C ASP A 786 -16.75 -0.61 -23.97
N SER A 787 -15.61 -1.24 -24.27
CA SER A 787 -15.52 -2.64 -24.67
C SER A 787 -15.33 -3.61 -23.49
N CYS A 788 -15.07 -3.10 -22.29
CA CYS A 788 -14.90 -3.94 -21.12
C CYS A 788 -16.16 -4.77 -20.86
N SER A 789 -15.95 -6.02 -20.50
CA SER A 789 -17.01 -6.97 -20.23
C SER A 789 -16.61 -7.90 -19.08
N GLY A 790 -17.46 -7.98 -18.09
CA GLY A 790 -17.22 -8.71 -16.85
C GLY A 790 -16.49 -7.85 -15.81
N MET A 791 -16.96 -7.97 -14.59
CA MET A 791 -16.32 -7.42 -13.42
C MET A 791 -15.61 -8.53 -12.66
N ASN A 792 -14.40 -8.25 -12.18
CA ASN A 792 -13.71 -9.15 -11.28
C ASN A 792 -14.40 -9.08 -9.90
N SER A 793 -15.45 -9.85 -9.71
CA SER A 793 -16.07 -10.08 -8.41
C SER A 793 -15.71 -11.50 -7.97
N SER A 794 -14.57 -11.62 -7.31
CA SER A 794 -14.07 -12.93 -6.87
C SER A 794 -14.87 -13.44 -5.68
N ASP A 795 -15.49 -14.61 -5.83
CA ASP A 795 -16.02 -15.35 -4.67
C ASP A 795 -14.96 -16.32 -4.15
N ALA A 796 -14.24 -15.90 -3.13
CA ALA A 796 -13.11 -16.62 -2.60
C ALA A 796 -13.46 -18.06 -2.13
N SER A 797 -14.65 -18.26 -1.55
CA SER A 797 -15.10 -19.58 -1.13
C SER A 797 -15.33 -20.51 -2.32
N ILE A 798 -15.85 -19.98 -3.42
CA ILE A 798 -16.06 -20.74 -4.66
C ILE A 798 -14.71 -21.03 -5.31
N ASN A 799 -13.81 -20.04 -5.36
CA ASN A 799 -12.46 -20.22 -5.90
C ASN A 799 -11.70 -21.33 -5.18
N LEU A 800 -11.71 -21.34 -3.85
CA LEU A 800 -11.05 -22.40 -3.06
C LEU A 800 -11.62 -23.79 -3.40
N ILE A 801 -12.93 -23.91 -3.57
CA ILE A 801 -13.55 -25.17 -4.00
C ILE A 801 -13.08 -25.58 -5.39
N LEU A 802 -13.06 -24.64 -6.35
CA LEU A 802 -12.61 -24.93 -7.72
C LEU A 802 -11.14 -25.31 -7.76
N ILE A 803 -10.27 -24.60 -7.04
CA ILE A 803 -8.84 -24.91 -6.95
C ILE A 803 -8.66 -26.35 -6.42
N GLU A 804 -9.33 -26.69 -5.31
CA GLU A 804 -9.21 -28.00 -4.69
C GLU A 804 -9.75 -29.12 -5.58
N GLU A 805 -10.95 -28.98 -6.14
CA GLU A 805 -11.61 -30.05 -6.86
C GLU A 805 -11.11 -30.19 -8.30
N MET A 806 -10.65 -29.13 -8.96
CA MET A 806 -10.12 -29.21 -10.33
C MET A 806 -8.66 -29.71 -10.37
N GLN A 807 -7.88 -29.57 -9.31
CA GLN A 807 -6.49 -30.03 -9.24
C GLN A 807 -6.30 -31.51 -9.63
N PRO A 808 -7.12 -32.48 -9.16
CA PRO A 808 -7.00 -33.88 -9.60
C PRO A 808 -7.24 -34.10 -11.10
N TYR A 809 -8.03 -33.26 -11.76
CA TYR A 809 -8.21 -33.29 -13.21
C TYR A 809 -6.93 -32.79 -13.93
N PHE A 810 -6.36 -31.70 -13.50
CA PHE A 810 -5.13 -31.19 -14.08
C PHE A 810 -3.96 -32.13 -13.87
N LEU A 811 -3.88 -32.78 -12.72
CA LEU A 811 -2.91 -33.86 -12.46
C LEU A 811 -3.17 -35.16 -13.24
N GLY A 812 -4.26 -35.26 -14.02
CA GLY A 812 -4.63 -36.47 -14.76
C GLY A 812 -5.10 -37.64 -13.88
N GLN A 813 -5.45 -37.40 -12.62
CA GLN A 813 -5.86 -38.41 -11.64
C GLN A 813 -7.36 -38.75 -11.73
N LYS A 814 -8.17 -37.79 -12.14
CA LYS A 814 -9.62 -37.93 -12.31
C LYS A 814 -10.08 -37.36 -13.67
N ASP A 815 -11.21 -37.84 -14.19
CA ASP A 815 -11.83 -37.24 -15.37
C ASP A 815 -12.59 -35.94 -15.00
N LEU A 816 -12.78 -35.08 -16.00
CA LEU A 816 -13.39 -33.76 -15.82
C LEU A 816 -14.80 -33.87 -15.26
N LYS A 817 -15.62 -34.78 -15.77
CA LYS A 817 -17.03 -34.97 -15.36
C LYS A 817 -17.13 -35.25 -13.86
N ASN A 818 -16.27 -36.10 -13.34
CA ASN A 818 -16.28 -36.45 -11.90
C ASN A 818 -15.88 -35.24 -11.03
N VAL A 819 -14.80 -34.52 -11.39
CA VAL A 819 -14.40 -33.37 -10.61
C VAL A 819 -15.40 -32.21 -10.71
N ALA A 820 -15.92 -31.93 -11.90
CA ALA A 820 -16.94 -30.89 -12.12
C ALA A 820 -18.22 -31.17 -11.33
N THR A 821 -18.66 -32.43 -11.26
CA THR A 821 -19.84 -32.81 -10.45
C THR A 821 -19.61 -32.54 -8.97
N VAL A 822 -18.44 -32.91 -8.41
CA VAL A 822 -18.16 -32.67 -7.01
C VAL A 822 -18.02 -31.18 -6.73
N ALA A 823 -17.33 -30.45 -7.61
CA ALA A 823 -17.18 -28.98 -7.49
C ALA A 823 -18.55 -28.29 -7.51
N GLN A 824 -19.44 -28.69 -8.45
CA GLN A 824 -20.80 -28.18 -8.57
C GLN A 824 -21.60 -28.43 -7.29
N ASP A 825 -21.59 -29.65 -6.76
CA ASP A 825 -22.33 -30.00 -5.55
C ASP A 825 -21.85 -29.22 -4.34
N ARG A 826 -20.54 -29.00 -4.21
CA ARG A 826 -19.94 -28.18 -3.14
C ARG A 826 -20.29 -26.71 -3.28
N VAL A 827 -20.17 -26.15 -4.48
CA VAL A 827 -20.51 -24.75 -4.77
C VAL A 827 -22.00 -24.52 -4.55
N GLN A 828 -22.87 -25.44 -5.04
CA GLN A 828 -24.31 -25.33 -4.81
C GLN A 828 -24.66 -25.31 -3.32
N LYS A 829 -23.98 -26.14 -2.52
CA LYS A 829 -24.21 -26.14 -1.08
C LYS A 829 -23.86 -24.78 -0.46
N VAL A 830 -22.72 -24.17 -0.86
CA VAL A 830 -22.33 -22.82 -0.41
C VAL A 830 -23.38 -21.79 -0.83
N LEU A 831 -23.87 -21.84 -2.05
CA LEU A 831 -24.95 -20.95 -2.53
C LEU A 831 -26.24 -21.12 -1.75
N ASP A 832 -26.67 -22.38 -1.51
CA ASP A 832 -27.88 -22.69 -0.73
C ASP A 832 -27.77 -22.23 0.76
N GLU A 833 -26.58 -22.23 1.35
CA GLU A 833 -26.36 -21.75 2.72
C GLU A 833 -26.43 -20.21 2.82
N ARG A 834 -26.22 -19.51 1.75
CA ARG A 834 -26.30 -18.04 1.68
C ARG A 834 -27.75 -17.54 1.42
N GLY A 835 -28.67 -18.37 0.95
CA GLY A 835 -30.08 -18.09 0.71
C GLY A 835 -30.39 -17.87 -0.73
#